data_ad7e84d06e71e0b338f868a53df6756d
#
_entry.id   ad7e84d06e71e0b338f868a53df6756d
#
_cell.length_a   1.000
_cell.length_b   1.000
_cell.length_c   1.000
_cell.angle_alpha   90.00
_cell.angle_beta   90.00
_cell.angle_gamma   90.00
#
_symmetry.space_group_name_H-M   'P 1'
#
loop_
_entity.id
_entity.type
_entity.pdbx_description
1 polymer ?
#
loop_
_entity_poly.entity_id
_entity_poly.type
_entity_poly.pdbx_seq_one_letter_code
_entity_poly.pdbx_strand_id
1 'polypeptide(L)'
;MTFTAPLWLLTLACGGPQSVEVGGLSVSLRPDGTLDLVGTHGRWEGLAAHPAPRVDVEAEFNLGSFRFGEDAPALPPAAVFTELTLTDGVAVAVSETGGALQIADDRAGGWTLTWSEPGALGLSVAMAPEDAFVGLGSHAQDVEHRGEAFPLWVSEPGIGKTESDVPSEDWYLTGTKHASSYPQPWVVRPNQPSGMLIDTPTRVDVDLGASNPDRWSVFAWDTATITLLEAPDPRALVSAYSARHGRPRRVPAWALAPWVDAVRGEARVLEVAERMRAARAPVGVVWTEDWKGANETATGYRLSEEWTLDRNLYPNAEAVADALHGLGMRWFAYFAPFVGMTAASGAEAEASRATITTADGTQTYSHTGVTFKPTSQIDVFDPAGTAWVLTRMQAVVAAGFDGWMADYGEWLPTDASVGADNATDGLAVHNDYPRAWQELSEQALGDVDGVAFCRSGWHGSGAACPVVWVGDQRTSFDEDDGLPSVLPLTIGLSWGGVGVVTHDVAGYQSVGNPPSTEELWNRWATLGAYSPILRTHHGSQASANWQFDQDETTVQAFAAAGRAHMTLFPYRAGLAARAADAGIPMVEPTAWSFPGEPWDRLDAWMLGPSLLVAPVVTADADGRDVALPASNGTWYRWPSLEPTTSGYHAAGWTEIPVFLAPDSLIPTFDILPDTMDPAADPAWIGPEDADASRTLVATRRGAAFVEADGTAYTAQGTATVAAEATVTLRAGDVSAGGLTVQIDGPTERTYRLVVRP
;
A
#
# COMPACT_ATOMS: atom_id res chain seq x y z
N MET A 1 41.50 77.37 -10.91
CA MET A 1 40.96 76.16 -11.65
C MET A 1 40.61 75.12 -10.61
N THR A 2 39.39 75.12 -10.24
CA THR A 2 38.81 74.19 -9.24
C THR A 2 38.11 73.04 -9.99
N PHE A 3 38.62 71.82 -9.81
CA PHE A 3 37.99 70.64 -10.33
C PHE A 3 37.01 70.12 -9.27
N THR A 4 35.70 70.10 -9.57
CA THR A 4 34.66 69.42 -8.84
C THR A 4 34.49 68.01 -9.44
N ALA A 5 34.73 66.96 -8.64
CA ALA A 5 34.39 65.58 -8.98
C ALA A 5 32.87 65.34 -8.70
N PRO A 6 32.17 64.57 -9.54
CA PRO A 6 30.79 64.23 -9.26
C PRO A 6 30.72 63.12 -8.22
N LEU A 7 29.94 63.32 -7.16
CA LEU A 7 29.53 62.35 -6.18
C LEU A 7 28.50 61.39 -6.84
N TRP A 8 28.89 60.16 -7.06
CA TRP A 8 27.91 59.11 -7.40
C TRP A 8 27.18 58.72 -6.12
N LEU A 9 25.91 59.14 -5.99
CA LEU A 9 24.99 58.53 -5.00
C LEU A 9 24.74 57.10 -5.40
N LEU A 10 25.28 56.15 -4.65
CA LEU A 10 24.71 54.80 -4.58
C LEU A 10 23.36 54.91 -3.86
N THR A 11 22.28 54.91 -4.59
CA THR A 11 20.96 54.61 -4.04
C THR A 11 20.96 53.12 -3.70
N LEU A 12 21.22 52.78 -2.44
CA LEU A 12 20.75 51.52 -1.87
C LEU A 12 19.22 51.56 -1.97
N ALA A 13 18.68 50.82 -2.94
CA ALA A 13 17.27 50.51 -2.95
C ALA A 13 17.05 49.58 -1.75
N CYS A 14 16.52 50.08 -0.66
CA CYS A 14 15.83 49.26 0.34
C CYS A 14 14.56 48.75 -0.32
N GLY A 15 14.67 47.67 -1.11
CA GLY A 15 13.53 46.88 -1.54
C GLY A 15 12.93 46.27 -0.29
N GLY A 16 11.65 46.51 -0.01
CA GLY A 16 10.88 45.76 0.95
C GLY A 16 10.85 44.27 0.53
N PRO A 17 10.41 43.35 1.37
CA PRO A 17 10.35 41.93 1.05
C PRO A 17 9.57 41.74 -0.25
N GLN A 18 10.22 41.12 -1.24
CA GLN A 18 9.55 40.75 -2.49
C GLN A 18 8.58 39.61 -2.17
N SER A 19 7.30 39.82 -2.42
CA SER A 19 6.27 38.82 -2.21
C SER A 19 5.31 38.80 -3.39
N VAL A 20 4.90 37.57 -3.81
CA VAL A 20 3.95 37.35 -4.90
C VAL A 20 2.93 36.29 -4.49
N GLU A 21 1.77 36.29 -5.13
CA GLU A 21 0.70 35.31 -4.90
C GLU A 21 0.53 34.40 -6.14
N VAL A 22 0.50 33.07 -5.92
CA VAL A 22 0.32 32.05 -6.96
C VAL A 22 -0.76 31.05 -6.52
N GLY A 23 -1.96 31.10 -7.11
CA GLY A 23 -3.02 30.13 -6.81
C GLY A 23 -3.35 30.03 -5.31
N GLY A 24 -3.30 31.14 -4.55
CA GLY A 24 -3.54 31.18 -3.11
C GLY A 24 -2.31 30.84 -2.24
N LEU A 25 -1.15 30.57 -2.84
CA LEU A 25 0.13 30.44 -2.14
C LEU A 25 0.84 31.78 -2.12
N SER A 26 1.16 32.27 -0.93
CA SER A 26 2.04 33.43 -0.77
C SER A 26 3.50 32.99 -0.83
N VAL A 27 4.27 33.56 -1.74
CA VAL A 27 5.70 33.30 -1.91
C VAL A 27 6.48 34.58 -1.59
N SER A 28 7.40 34.53 -0.63
CA SER A 28 8.21 35.67 -0.20
C SER A 28 9.69 35.36 -0.23
N LEU A 29 10.49 36.25 -0.77
CA LEU A 29 11.95 36.17 -0.75
C LEU A 29 12.49 36.77 0.57
N ARG A 30 13.27 35.95 1.30
CA ARG A 30 13.92 36.33 2.55
C ARG A 30 15.27 37.05 2.30
N PRO A 31 15.75 37.84 3.29
CA PRO A 31 17.05 38.51 3.17
C PRO A 31 18.26 37.55 3.05
N ASP A 32 18.12 36.32 3.52
CA ASP A 32 19.14 35.25 3.43
C ASP A 32 19.14 34.54 2.08
N GLY A 33 18.26 34.94 1.15
CA GLY A 33 18.14 34.31 -0.18
C GLY A 33 17.35 33.02 -0.20
N THR A 34 16.60 32.66 0.87
CA THR A 34 15.63 31.57 0.90
C THR A 34 14.21 32.07 0.65
N LEU A 35 13.25 31.17 0.49
CA LEU A 35 11.85 31.50 0.25
C LEU A 35 10.96 31.06 1.42
N ASP A 36 9.95 31.85 1.72
CA ASP A 36 8.81 31.42 2.52
C ASP A 36 7.62 31.16 1.59
N LEU A 37 7.05 29.96 1.66
CA LEU A 37 5.84 29.55 0.96
C LEU A 37 4.76 29.30 2.00
N VAL A 38 3.67 30.06 1.95
CA VAL A 38 2.60 30.00 2.95
C VAL A 38 1.25 29.81 2.24
N GLY A 39 0.66 28.64 2.44
CA GLY A 39 -0.70 28.31 2.03
C GLY A 39 -1.72 28.53 3.15
N THR A 40 -2.90 27.96 2.99
CA THR A 40 -3.99 28.01 3.97
C THR A 40 -3.74 27.08 5.15
N HIS A 41 -3.21 25.89 4.89
CA HIS A 41 -2.99 24.82 5.87
C HIS A 41 -1.51 24.45 6.01
N GLY A 42 -0.71 24.65 4.96
CA GLY A 42 0.70 24.28 4.88
C GLY A 42 1.64 25.48 4.85
N ARG A 43 2.84 25.30 5.42
CA ARG A 43 3.92 26.30 5.40
C ARG A 43 5.25 25.61 5.10
N TRP A 44 6.04 26.21 4.20
CA TRP A 44 7.40 25.76 3.86
C TRP A 44 8.31 26.97 4.01
N GLU A 45 8.72 27.25 5.27
CA GLU A 45 9.50 28.43 5.63
C GLU A 45 10.99 28.19 5.41
N GLY A 46 11.72 29.21 4.96
CA GLY A 46 13.15 29.14 4.68
C GLY A 46 13.50 28.07 3.65
N LEU A 47 12.64 27.86 2.64
CA LEU A 47 12.88 26.90 1.57
C LEU A 47 14.10 27.33 0.75
N ALA A 48 15.05 26.41 0.59
CA ALA A 48 16.22 26.55 -0.26
C ALA A 48 16.23 25.45 -1.33
N ALA A 49 16.66 25.80 -2.55
CA ALA A 49 16.86 24.85 -3.63
C ALA A 49 18.34 24.46 -3.74
N HIS A 50 18.60 23.21 -4.07
CA HIS A 50 19.93 22.62 -4.16
C HIS A 50 20.11 21.92 -5.51
N PRO A 51 20.26 22.68 -6.62
CA PRO A 51 20.44 22.12 -7.94
C PRO A 51 21.84 21.51 -8.10
N ALA A 52 21.92 20.40 -8.85
CA ALA A 52 23.16 19.74 -9.22
C ALA A 52 23.06 19.07 -10.61
N PRO A 53 24.16 18.68 -11.22
CA PRO A 53 24.12 17.74 -12.33
C PRO A 53 23.42 16.44 -11.91
N ARG A 54 22.83 15.69 -12.87
CA ARG A 54 22.31 14.34 -12.64
C ARG A 54 23.37 13.51 -11.90
N VAL A 55 22.92 12.76 -10.90
CA VAL A 55 23.75 11.80 -10.17
C VAL A 55 23.75 10.49 -10.97
N ASP A 56 24.93 10.05 -11.36
CA ASP A 56 25.14 8.87 -12.17
C ASP A 56 26.05 7.89 -11.41
N VAL A 57 25.49 7.32 -10.35
CA VAL A 57 26.18 6.37 -9.46
C VAL A 57 25.45 5.03 -9.54
N GLU A 58 26.16 4.03 -10.08
CA GLU A 58 25.64 2.65 -10.14
C GLU A 58 25.60 2.01 -8.76
N ALA A 59 24.60 1.16 -8.53
CA ALA A 59 24.49 0.36 -7.33
C ALA A 59 25.07 -1.04 -7.55
N GLU A 60 25.72 -1.59 -6.54
CA GLU A 60 25.95 -3.02 -6.47
C GLU A 60 24.61 -3.73 -6.28
N PHE A 61 24.31 -4.70 -7.16
CA PHE A 61 23.04 -5.41 -7.19
C PHE A 61 23.23 -6.89 -6.82
N ASN A 62 22.40 -7.41 -5.92
CA ASN A 62 22.32 -8.84 -5.64
C ASN A 62 20.93 -9.20 -5.08
N LEU A 63 20.25 -10.17 -5.72
CA LEU A 63 18.95 -10.69 -5.30
C LEU A 63 17.90 -9.60 -4.98
N GLY A 64 17.85 -8.54 -5.79
CA GLY A 64 16.88 -7.45 -5.63
C GLY A 64 17.24 -6.42 -4.58
N SER A 65 18.33 -6.61 -3.85
CA SER A 65 18.89 -5.61 -2.94
C SER A 65 19.93 -4.77 -3.67
N PHE A 66 20.09 -3.52 -3.24
CA PHE A 66 20.99 -2.55 -3.84
C PHE A 66 21.87 -1.90 -2.80
N ARG A 67 23.16 -1.76 -3.10
CA ARG A 67 24.12 -1.03 -2.27
C ARG A 67 24.78 0.04 -3.12
N PHE A 68 24.45 1.29 -2.83
CA PHE A 68 25.14 2.45 -3.41
C PHE A 68 26.45 2.69 -2.65
N GLY A 69 27.51 3.00 -3.40
CA GLY A 69 28.83 3.24 -2.83
C GLY A 69 28.91 4.51 -1.96
N GLU A 70 30.04 4.72 -1.31
CA GLU A 70 30.32 5.93 -0.51
C GLU A 70 30.32 7.23 -1.35
N ASP A 71 30.32 7.11 -2.68
CA ASP A 71 30.26 8.23 -3.63
C ASP A 71 28.83 8.79 -3.81
N ALA A 72 27.81 8.26 -3.11
CA ALA A 72 26.48 8.85 -3.09
C ALA A 72 26.58 10.30 -2.57
N PRO A 73 26.16 11.31 -3.35
CA PRO A 73 26.42 12.69 -3.02
C PRO A 73 25.61 13.15 -1.81
N ALA A 74 26.24 13.92 -0.94
CA ALA A 74 25.51 14.72 0.05
C ALA A 74 24.70 15.82 -0.63
N LEU A 75 23.72 16.37 0.09
CA LEU A 75 22.92 17.49 -0.40
C LEU A 75 23.86 18.64 -0.89
N PRO A 76 23.73 19.09 -2.15
CA PRO A 76 24.56 20.13 -2.70
C PRO A 76 24.41 21.50 -1.97
N PRO A 77 25.30 22.48 -2.19
CA PRO A 77 25.13 23.84 -1.67
C PRO A 77 23.81 24.47 -2.16
N ALA A 78 23.16 25.22 -1.28
CA ALA A 78 21.93 25.94 -1.62
C ALA A 78 22.17 27.04 -2.64
N ALA A 79 21.24 27.20 -3.58
CA ALA A 79 21.13 28.38 -4.42
C ALA A 79 20.63 29.57 -3.58
N VAL A 80 21.28 30.71 -3.72
CA VAL A 80 20.89 32.00 -3.07
C VAL A 80 20.01 32.78 -4.04
N PHE A 81 18.73 32.93 -3.73
CA PHE A 81 17.81 33.73 -4.57
C PHE A 81 18.00 35.22 -4.33
N THR A 82 18.04 35.98 -5.43
CA THR A 82 18.27 37.44 -5.42
C THR A 82 17.10 38.24 -5.95
N GLU A 83 16.19 37.59 -6.69
CA GLU A 83 15.03 38.23 -7.29
C GLU A 83 13.84 37.28 -7.25
N LEU A 84 12.65 37.80 -6.99
CA LEU A 84 11.37 37.07 -7.06
C LEU A 84 10.40 37.91 -7.89
N THR A 85 9.90 37.33 -8.98
CA THR A 85 8.95 37.97 -9.90
C THR A 85 7.74 37.08 -10.13
N LEU A 86 6.63 37.70 -10.57
CA LEU A 86 5.45 36.96 -11.06
C LEU A 86 5.32 37.22 -12.56
N THR A 87 5.42 36.13 -13.35
CA THR A 87 5.31 36.18 -14.81
C THR A 87 4.27 35.15 -15.28
N ASP A 88 3.23 35.61 -15.95
CA ASP A 88 2.14 34.80 -16.46
C ASP A 88 1.50 33.85 -15.41
N GLY A 89 1.44 34.25 -14.15
CA GLY A 89 0.87 33.48 -13.04
C GLY A 89 1.86 32.48 -12.40
N VAL A 90 3.12 32.49 -12.82
CA VAL A 90 4.21 31.67 -12.24
C VAL A 90 5.13 32.59 -11.42
N ALA A 91 5.39 32.23 -10.16
CA ALA A 91 6.44 32.88 -9.39
C ALA A 91 7.80 32.32 -9.84
N VAL A 92 8.73 33.21 -10.13
CA VAL A 92 10.08 32.86 -10.60
C VAL A 92 11.09 33.49 -9.63
N ALA A 93 11.77 32.62 -8.88
CA ALA A 93 12.87 33.01 -7.98
C ALA A 93 14.20 32.73 -8.69
N VAL A 94 14.91 33.80 -9.04
CA VAL A 94 16.19 33.76 -9.76
C VAL A 94 17.34 33.71 -8.77
N SER A 95 18.26 32.77 -8.94
CA SER A 95 19.46 32.65 -8.11
C SER A 95 20.59 33.57 -8.61
N GLU A 96 21.57 33.82 -7.75
CA GLU A 96 22.78 34.58 -8.10
C GLU A 96 23.62 33.92 -9.21
N THR A 97 23.46 32.62 -9.42
CA THR A 97 24.13 31.83 -10.49
C THR A 97 23.36 31.84 -11.80
N GLY A 98 22.13 32.38 -11.83
CA GLY A 98 21.29 32.49 -13.03
C GLY A 98 20.23 31.39 -13.19
N GLY A 99 20.33 30.25 -12.47
CA GLY A 99 19.25 29.24 -12.42
C GLY A 99 18.03 29.78 -11.67
N ALA A 100 16.85 29.23 -11.92
CA ALA A 100 15.62 29.72 -11.33
C ALA A 100 14.71 28.60 -10.84
N LEU A 101 14.09 28.81 -9.67
CA LEU A 101 12.98 27.98 -9.18
C LEU A 101 11.66 28.59 -9.66
N GLN A 102 10.89 27.82 -10.39
CA GLN A 102 9.57 28.19 -10.89
C GLN A 102 8.50 27.55 -9.99
N ILE A 103 7.53 28.33 -9.53
CA ILE A 103 6.43 27.89 -8.68
C ILE A 103 5.12 28.24 -9.38
N ALA A 104 4.34 27.24 -9.74
CA ALA A 104 3.10 27.38 -10.49
C ALA A 104 1.92 26.71 -9.79
N ASP A 105 0.75 27.30 -9.89
CA ASP A 105 -0.51 26.63 -9.55
C ASP A 105 -0.76 25.49 -10.55
N ASP A 106 -0.89 24.26 -10.08
CA ASP A 106 -1.13 23.09 -10.91
C ASP A 106 -2.60 22.93 -11.36
N ARG A 107 -3.48 23.84 -10.90
CA ARG A 107 -4.94 23.84 -11.15
C ARG A 107 -5.68 22.60 -10.66
N ALA A 108 -5.01 21.78 -9.85
CA ALA A 108 -5.56 20.57 -9.22
C ALA A 108 -5.52 20.68 -7.69
N GLY A 109 -5.32 21.89 -7.15
CA GLY A 109 -5.31 22.17 -5.71
C GLY A 109 -3.95 22.04 -5.05
N GLY A 110 -2.87 22.22 -5.79
CA GLY A 110 -1.50 22.24 -5.29
C GLY A 110 -0.61 23.15 -6.13
N TRP A 111 0.68 23.09 -5.85
CA TRP A 111 1.69 23.90 -6.53
C TRP A 111 2.87 23.05 -6.97
N THR A 112 3.29 23.21 -8.22
CA THR A 112 4.49 22.57 -8.76
C THR A 112 5.70 23.48 -8.62
N LEU A 113 6.82 22.89 -8.21
CA LEU A 113 8.14 23.50 -8.13
C LEU A 113 9.05 22.79 -9.12
N THR A 114 9.67 23.54 -10.04
CA THR A 114 10.61 23.02 -11.04
C THR A 114 11.85 23.91 -11.11
N TRP A 115 13.01 23.31 -11.32
CA TRP A 115 14.24 24.05 -11.58
C TRP A 115 14.40 24.28 -13.08
N SER A 116 14.90 25.44 -13.47
CA SER A 116 14.98 25.87 -14.88
C SER A 116 15.95 25.06 -15.75
N GLU A 117 16.86 24.34 -15.12
CA GLU A 117 17.88 23.52 -15.80
C GLU A 117 17.68 22.05 -15.46
N PRO A 118 17.93 21.11 -16.41
CA PRO A 118 17.83 19.70 -16.13
C PRO A 118 18.94 19.24 -15.18
N GLY A 119 18.65 18.22 -14.37
CA GLY A 119 19.59 17.64 -13.41
C GLY A 119 18.97 17.36 -12.07
N ALA A 120 19.77 16.94 -11.12
CA ALA A 120 19.35 16.65 -9.76
C ALA A 120 18.84 17.91 -9.04
N LEU A 121 17.82 17.73 -8.22
CA LEU A 121 17.21 18.82 -7.45
C LEU A 121 16.97 18.39 -6.01
N GLY A 122 17.56 19.12 -5.06
CA GLY A 122 17.19 19.07 -3.66
C GLY A 122 16.34 20.28 -3.25
N LEU A 123 15.51 20.08 -2.25
CA LEU A 123 14.87 21.14 -1.48
C LEU A 123 15.14 20.92 -0.01
N SER A 124 15.44 21.99 0.72
CA SER A 124 15.48 21.96 2.18
C SER A 124 14.58 23.03 2.78
N VAL A 125 13.96 22.72 3.92
CA VAL A 125 12.94 23.55 4.57
C VAL A 125 13.26 23.64 6.07
N ALA A 126 12.98 24.78 6.70
CA ALA A 126 13.10 24.90 8.15
C ALA A 126 12.13 23.93 8.86
N MET A 127 12.58 23.35 9.96
CA MET A 127 11.82 22.38 10.73
C MET A 127 11.35 22.99 12.06
N ALA A 128 10.05 22.90 12.32
CA ALA A 128 9.50 23.30 13.61
C ALA A 128 9.65 22.18 14.66
N PRO A 129 9.69 22.53 15.96
CA PRO A 129 9.81 21.52 17.04
C PRO A 129 8.69 20.48 17.05
N GLU A 130 7.50 20.84 16.59
CA GLU A 130 6.32 20.00 16.52
C GLU A 130 6.15 19.23 15.21
N ASP A 131 7.02 19.44 14.21
CA ASP A 131 6.92 18.72 12.94
C ASP A 131 7.10 17.21 13.16
N ALA A 132 6.24 16.44 12.52
CA ALA A 132 6.30 15.00 12.36
C ALA A 132 6.31 14.68 10.86
N PHE A 133 6.92 13.56 10.47
CA PHE A 133 7.10 13.18 9.07
C PHE A 133 6.62 11.75 8.83
N VAL A 134 5.60 11.60 8.01
CA VAL A 134 5.01 10.32 7.61
C VAL A 134 4.85 10.25 6.10
N GLY A 135 4.36 9.14 5.55
CA GLY A 135 3.97 9.04 4.14
C GLY A 135 5.01 8.44 3.20
N LEU A 136 6.20 8.12 3.68
CA LEU A 136 7.37 7.68 2.90
C LEU A 136 7.29 6.24 2.37
N GLY A 137 6.13 5.60 2.50
CA GLY A 137 5.85 4.24 2.01
C GLY A 137 5.77 3.19 3.11
N SER A 138 6.06 1.96 2.74
CA SER A 138 5.93 0.78 3.59
C SER A 138 7.27 0.46 4.26
N HIS A 139 7.40 0.77 5.54
CA HIS A 139 8.56 0.44 6.37
C HIS A 139 8.14 -0.46 7.54
N ALA A 140 8.99 -1.41 7.93
CA ALA A 140 8.62 -2.48 8.85
C ALA A 140 8.64 -2.06 10.32
N GLN A 141 9.39 -1.02 10.68
CA GLN A 141 9.63 -0.64 12.07
C GLN A 141 8.96 0.66 12.47
N ASP A 142 8.88 1.62 11.56
CA ASP A 142 8.43 2.98 11.83
C ASP A 142 7.44 3.49 10.79
N VAL A 143 6.63 4.47 11.19
CA VAL A 143 5.73 5.24 10.32
C VAL A 143 6.06 6.73 10.42
N GLU A 144 6.55 7.20 11.56
CA GLU A 144 7.01 8.57 11.79
C GLU A 144 8.55 8.58 11.83
N HIS A 145 9.17 9.38 10.94
CA HIS A 145 10.59 9.30 10.62
C HIS A 145 11.39 10.56 11.01
N ARG A 146 10.90 11.37 11.93
CA ARG A 146 11.66 12.53 12.42
C ARG A 146 13.00 12.13 13.00
N GLY A 147 14.07 12.81 12.58
CA GLY A 147 15.44 12.54 13.03
C GLY A 147 16.14 11.45 12.24
N GLU A 148 15.54 10.96 11.16
CA GLU A 148 16.11 9.94 10.29
C GLU A 148 16.57 10.51 8.95
N ALA A 149 17.48 9.80 8.28
CA ALA A 149 17.93 10.09 6.93
C ALA A 149 18.16 8.76 6.20
N PHE A 150 17.50 8.58 5.05
CA PHE A 150 17.56 7.35 4.29
C PHE A 150 17.19 7.55 2.82
N PRO A 151 17.60 6.62 1.93
CA PRO A 151 17.17 6.63 0.54
C PRO A 151 15.76 6.08 0.37
N LEU A 152 14.97 6.69 -0.48
CA LEU A 152 13.77 6.10 -1.06
C LEU A 152 14.18 5.46 -2.38
N TRP A 153 14.16 4.13 -2.41
CA TRP A 153 14.55 3.29 -3.51
C TRP A 153 13.79 1.96 -3.44
N VAL A 154 13.17 1.56 -4.53
CA VAL A 154 12.45 0.28 -4.58
C VAL A 154 13.46 -0.86 -4.52
N SER A 155 13.39 -1.69 -3.51
CA SER A 155 14.32 -2.80 -3.31
C SER A 155 13.68 -3.97 -2.59
N GLU A 156 14.25 -5.16 -2.77
CA GLU A 156 13.92 -6.30 -1.92
C GLU A 156 14.25 -5.95 -0.46
N PRO A 157 13.29 -5.98 0.47
CA PRO A 157 13.55 -5.56 1.84
C PRO A 157 14.39 -6.56 2.65
N GLY A 158 14.69 -7.75 2.07
CA GLY A 158 15.46 -8.79 2.73
C GLY A 158 14.71 -9.51 3.84
N ILE A 159 15.45 -10.36 4.57
CA ILE A 159 14.94 -11.16 5.67
C ILE A 159 15.46 -10.58 6.98
N GLY A 160 14.52 -10.18 7.86
CA GLY A 160 14.85 -9.67 9.19
C GLY A 160 14.89 -8.15 9.30
N LYS A 161 14.94 -7.42 8.21
CA LYS A 161 14.80 -5.95 8.16
C LYS A 161 15.42 -5.27 9.39
N THR A 162 16.72 -5.45 9.57
CA THR A 162 17.47 -5.03 10.76
C THR A 162 17.24 -3.54 11.09
N GLU A 163 17.29 -3.18 12.38
CA GLU A 163 17.22 -1.79 12.84
C GLU A 163 18.36 -0.88 12.30
N SER A 164 19.38 -1.44 11.66
CA SER A 164 20.52 -0.69 11.14
C SER A 164 20.40 -0.48 9.64
N ASP A 165 20.62 0.74 9.18
CA ASP A 165 20.83 1.05 7.75
C ASP A 165 22.28 0.83 7.30
N VAL A 166 23.12 0.33 8.19
CA VAL A 166 24.50 -0.05 7.83
C VAL A 166 24.47 -1.44 7.22
N PRO A 167 24.79 -1.59 5.92
CA PRO A 167 24.82 -2.89 5.27
C PRO A 167 25.79 -3.85 5.94
N SER A 168 25.34 -5.06 6.27
CA SER A 168 26.20 -6.16 6.73
C SER A 168 26.99 -6.78 5.56
N GLU A 169 27.84 -7.77 5.82
CA GLU A 169 28.45 -8.56 4.75
C GLU A 169 27.38 -9.32 3.93
N ASP A 170 26.26 -9.72 4.58
CA ASP A 170 25.13 -10.41 3.97
C ASP A 170 23.98 -9.43 3.62
N TRP A 171 24.32 -8.19 3.27
CA TRP A 171 23.38 -7.10 3.00
C TRP A 171 22.23 -7.44 2.03
N TYR A 172 22.49 -8.32 1.08
CA TYR A 172 21.52 -8.77 0.09
C TYR A 172 20.54 -9.82 0.64
N LEU A 173 20.73 -10.32 1.84
CA LEU A 173 19.83 -11.27 2.50
C LEU A 173 19.09 -10.64 3.67
N THR A 174 19.77 -9.83 4.47
CA THR A 174 19.23 -9.33 5.74
C THR A 174 18.40 -8.06 5.60
N GLY A 175 18.59 -7.31 4.50
CA GLY A 175 17.96 -5.99 4.34
C GLY A 175 18.45 -4.96 5.36
N THR A 176 17.97 -3.73 5.23
CA THR A 176 18.21 -2.64 6.16
C THR A 176 16.90 -2.12 6.72
N LYS A 177 16.94 -1.29 7.77
CA LYS A 177 15.77 -0.70 8.42
C LYS A 177 14.78 -0.07 7.41
N HIS A 178 15.29 0.73 6.48
CA HIS A 178 14.49 1.47 5.51
C HIS A 178 14.40 0.81 4.12
N ALA A 179 14.96 -0.41 3.94
CA ALA A 179 14.74 -1.15 2.70
C ALA A 179 13.24 -1.45 2.53
N SER A 180 12.71 -1.12 1.37
CA SER A 180 11.27 -1.23 1.11
C SER A 180 10.98 -1.63 -0.34
N SER A 181 10.05 -2.56 -0.51
CA SER A 181 9.50 -2.85 -1.84
C SER A 181 8.50 -1.79 -2.31
N TYR A 182 7.96 -0.99 -1.38
CA TYR A 182 6.98 0.04 -1.69
C TYR A 182 7.31 1.37 -0.99
N PRO A 183 8.50 1.97 -1.24
CA PRO A 183 8.78 3.31 -0.78
C PRO A 183 7.98 4.31 -1.61
N GLN A 184 7.69 5.48 -1.03
CA GLN A 184 6.97 6.55 -1.73
C GLN A 184 7.66 7.88 -1.51
N PRO A 185 8.00 8.64 -2.58
CA PRO A 185 8.62 9.95 -2.47
C PRO A 185 7.59 11.03 -2.10
N TRP A 186 6.86 10.78 -1.02
CA TRP A 186 5.74 11.56 -0.52
C TRP A 186 5.92 11.86 0.96
N VAL A 187 6.48 13.03 1.27
CA VAL A 187 6.72 13.51 2.65
C VAL A 187 5.50 14.23 3.15
N VAL A 188 4.87 13.75 4.21
CA VAL A 188 3.68 14.35 4.83
C VAL A 188 4.02 14.91 6.20
N ARG A 189 3.58 16.12 6.48
CA ARG A 189 3.59 16.74 7.80
C ARG A 189 2.17 16.77 8.37
N PRO A 190 1.78 15.78 9.17
CA PRO A 190 0.39 15.62 9.59
C PRO A 190 -0.10 16.70 10.57
N ASN A 191 0.79 17.32 11.35
CA ASN A 191 0.46 18.38 12.30
C ASN A 191 0.01 19.69 11.63
N GLN A 192 0.44 19.92 10.39
CA GLN A 192 -0.03 20.97 9.50
C GLN A 192 -0.34 20.31 8.15
N PRO A 193 -1.54 19.73 7.95
CA PRO A 193 -1.81 18.76 6.90
C PRO A 193 -1.34 19.24 5.52
N SER A 194 -0.08 18.98 5.24
CA SER A 194 0.64 19.37 4.04
C SER A 194 1.62 18.28 3.63
N GLY A 195 1.91 18.19 2.35
CA GLY A 195 2.83 17.20 1.82
C GLY A 195 3.66 17.73 0.68
N MET A 196 4.79 17.08 0.46
CA MET A 196 5.70 17.31 -0.65
C MET A 196 5.90 16.00 -1.40
N LEU A 197 5.46 15.97 -2.65
CA LEU A 197 5.67 14.85 -3.56
C LEU A 197 6.85 15.17 -4.48
N ILE A 198 7.78 14.25 -4.59
CA ILE A 198 8.95 14.34 -5.46
C ILE A 198 8.70 13.39 -6.64
N ASP A 199 8.18 13.94 -7.73
CA ASP A 199 7.82 13.17 -8.93
C ASP A 199 9.06 12.94 -9.80
N THR A 200 9.68 11.78 -9.62
CA THR A 200 10.84 11.28 -10.36
C THR A 200 10.88 9.75 -10.29
N PRO A 201 11.32 9.03 -11.33
CA PRO A 201 11.53 7.57 -11.28
C PRO A 201 12.89 7.17 -10.71
N THR A 202 13.74 8.16 -10.34
CA THR A 202 15.07 7.91 -9.79
C THR A 202 15.09 7.90 -8.27
N ARG A 203 16.24 7.62 -7.68
CA ARG A 203 16.44 7.65 -6.23
C ARG A 203 16.16 9.03 -5.66
N VAL A 204 15.52 9.05 -4.49
CA VAL A 204 15.31 10.25 -3.66
C VAL A 204 15.93 10.00 -2.28
N ASP A 205 16.83 10.84 -1.85
CA ASP A 205 17.33 10.84 -0.47
C ASP A 205 16.51 11.79 0.39
N VAL A 206 16.14 11.38 1.58
CA VAL A 206 15.47 12.22 2.57
C VAL A 206 16.35 12.37 3.80
N ASP A 207 16.35 13.57 4.39
CA ASP A 207 16.94 13.85 5.71
C ASP A 207 15.90 14.66 6.50
N LEU A 208 15.34 14.03 7.51
CA LEU A 208 14.23 14.54 8.29
C LEU A 208 14.72 15.09 9.65
N GLY A 209 15.90 15.69 9.64
CA GLY A 209 16.52 16.31 10.80
C GLY A 209 17.67 15.48 11.42
N ALA A 210 18.11 14.43 10.76
CA ALA A 210 19.26 13.61 11.22
C ALA A 210 20.56 14.41 11.18
N SER A 211 20.86 15.05 10.04
CA SER A 211 22.07 15.86 9.87
C SER A 211 21.96 17.26 10.47
N ASN A 212 20.74 17.81 10.46
CA ASN A 212 20.48 19.15 11.01
C ASN A 212 19.08 19.17 11.66
N PRO A 213 18.97 19.26 12.99
CA PRO A 213 17.69 19.20 13.69
C PRO A 213 16.75 20.40 13.43
N ASP A 214 17.25 21.46 12.79
CA ASP A 214 16.49 22.67 12.45
C ASP A 214 15.99 22.66 10.99
N ARG A 215 16.32 21.63 10.21
CA ARG A 215 15.95 21.54 8.79
C ARG A 215 15.67 20.09 8.38
N TRP A 216 14.76 19.93 7.45
CA TRP A 216 14.58 18.69 6.70
C TRP A 216 14.81 18.92 5.22
N SER A 217 15.18 17.89 4.48
CA SER A 217 15.47 18.00 3.06
C SER A 217 15.07 16.73 2.28
N VAL A 218 14.88 16.94 0.97
CA VAL A 218 14.74 15.89 -0.04
C VAL A 218 15.76 16.17 -1.14
N PHE A 219 16.28 15.12 -1.78
CA PHE A 219 17.22 15.24 -2.89
C PHE A 219 16.94 14.18 -3.95
N ALA A 220 16.35 14.60 -5.08
CA ALA A 220 16.14 13.75 -6.25
C ALA A 220 17.43 13.70 -7.09
N TRP A 221 17.84 12.49 -7.51
CA TRP A 221 19.10 12.28 -8.24
C TRP A 221 19.07 12.70 -9.70
N ASP A 222 17.88 12.99 -10.24
CA ASP A 222 17.68 13.53 -11.58
C ASP A 222 16.56 14.56 -11.57
N THR A 223 16.20 15.06 -12.73
CA THR A 223 15.12 16.01 -12.93
C THR A 223 13.83 15.51 -12.25
N ALA A 224 13.28 16.34 -11.39
CA ALA A 224 12.07 16.08 -10.66
C ALA A 224 11.10 17.25 -10.76
N THR A 225 9.82 16.97 -10.79
CA THR A 225 8.76 17.91 -10.46
C THR A 225 8.37 17.74 -9.01
N ILE A 226 8.51 18.78 -8.21
CA ILE A 226 8.11 18.72 -6.80
C ILE A 226 6.74 19.35 -6.66
N THR A 227 5.79 18.62 -6.09
CA THR A 227 4.42 19.11 -5.88
C THR A 227 4.15 19.31 -4.39
N LEU A 228 3.74 20.52 -4.03
CA LEU A 228 3.26 20.85 -2.69
C LEU A 228 1.74 20.70 -2.65
N LEU A 229 1.24 20.02 -1.62
CA LEU A 229 -0.17 19.84 -1.33
C LEU A 229 -0.51 20.27 0.07
N GLU A 230 -1.72 20.76 0.27
CA GLU A 230 -2.29 21.02 1.58
C GLU A 230 -3.77 20.64 1.64
N ALA A 231 -4.28 20.37 2.84
CA ALA A 231 -5.68 20.05 3.04
C ALA A 231 -6.13 20.38 4.47
N PRO A 232 -7.45 20.43 4.75
CA PRO A 232 -7.93 20.70 6.10
C PRO A 232 -7.62 19.59 7.12
N ASP A 233 -7.41 18.37 6.67
CA ASP A 233 -7.10 17.21 7.51
C ASP A 233 -6.31 16.15 6.72
N PRO A 234 -5.70 15.16 7.41
CA PRO A 234 -4.91 14.12 6.75
C PRO A 234 -5.66 13.26 5.73
N ARG A 235 -6.94 12.92 5.95
CA ARG A 235 -7.73 12.15 4.98
C ARG A 235 -7.93 12.92 3.69
N ALA A 236 -8.27 14.20 3.78
CA ALA A 236 -8.41 15.09 2.63
C ALA A 236 -7.07 15.24 1.88
N LEU A 237 -5.94 15.29 2.61
CA LEU A 237 -4.61 15.37 2.01
C LEU A 237 -4.27 14.10 1.21
N VAL A 238 -4.49 12.90 1.79
CA VAL A 238 -4.27 11.63 1.09
C VAL A 238 -5.22 11.48 -0.10
N SER A 239 -6.47 11.93 0.02
CA SER A 239 -7.41 11.97 -1.10
C SER A 239 -6.94 12.88 -2.23
N ALA A 240 -6.39 14.05 -1.91
CA ALA A 240 -5.83 14.98 -2.90
C ALA A 240 -4.57 14.41 -3.57
N TYR A 241 -3.71 13.74 -2.81
CA TYR A 241 -2.54 13.03 -3.35
C TYR A 241 -2.95 11.93 -4.33
N SER A 242 -3.84 11.01 -3.93
CA SER A 242 -4.27 9.89 -4.77
C SER A 242 -5.00 10.33 -6.05
N ALA A 243 -5.70 11.45 -6.01
CA ALA A 243 -6.41 11.99 -7.18
C ALA A 243 -5.46 12.43 -8.32
N ARG A 244 -4.17 12.69 -8.02
CA ARG A 244 -3.17 13.14 -9.00
C ARG A 244 -2.60 12.03 -9.84
N HIS A 245 -2.41 10.86 -9.24
CA HIS A 245 -1.78 9.72 -9.88
C HIS A 245 -2.77 8.68 -10.38
N GLY A 246 -4.07 8.95 -10.20
CA GLY A 246 -5.13 7.99 -10.43
C GLY A 246 -5.40 7.14 -9.19
N ARG A 247 -6.53 6.48 -9.22
CA ARG A 247 -6.99 5.57 -8.17
C ARG A 247 -7.24 4.20 -8.78
N PRO A 248 -7.06 3.11 -8.02
CA PRO A 248 -7.36 1.79 -8.53
C PRO A 248 -8.85 1.68 -8.85
N ARG A 249 -9.18 0.80 -9.78
CA ARG A 249 -10.57 0.40 -9.97
C ARG A 249 -11.12 -0.25 -8.69
N ARG A 250 -12.42 -0.28 -8.56
CA ARG A 250 -13.06 -0.96 -7.43
C ARG A 250 -12.72 -2.44 -7.43
N VAL A 251 -12.36 -2.96 -6.27
CA VAL A 251 -12.15 -4.41 -6.06
C VAL A 251 -13.54 -5.09 -6.15
N PRO A 252 -13.69 -6.15 -6.95
CA PRO A 252 -14.94 -6.91 -7.03
C PRO A 252 -15.37 -7.47 -5.67
N ALA A 253 -16.66 -7.60 -5.45
CA ALA A 253 -17.23 -8.08 -4.19
C ALA A 253 -16.67 -9.46 -3.76
N TRP A 254 -16.55 -10.39 -4.70
CA TRP A 254 -16.03 -11.73 -4.44
C TRP A 254 -14.55 -11.71 -3.97
N ALA A 255 -13.76 -10.73 -4.40
CA ALA A 255 -12.36 -10.59 -4.00
C ALA A 255 -12.17 -10.04 -2.57
N LEU A 256 -13.22 -9.48 -1.97
CA LEU A 256 -13.21 -9.09 -0.55
C LEU A 256 -13.58 -10.24 0.40
N ALA A 257 -13.90 -11.43 -0.11
CA ALA A 257 -14.03 -12.65 0.68
C ALA A 257 -12.65 -13.26 0.97
N PRO A 258 -12.51 -14.21 1.92
CA PRO A 258 -11.24 -14.86 2.22
C PRO A 258 -10.62 -15.59 1.03
N TRP A 259 -9.29 -15.60 0.94
CA TRP A 259 -8.51 -16.31 -0.06
C TRP A 259 -7.71 -17.44 0.60
N VAL A 260 -7.62 -18.58 -0.05
CA VAL A 260 -6.77 -19.71 0.35
C VAL A 260 -5.81 -20.08 -0.76
N ASP A 261 -4.61 -20.47 -0.39
CA ASP A 261 -3.62 -20.98 -1.32
C ASP A 261 -3.73 -22.49 -1.50
N ALA A 262 -3.41 -22.98 -2.69
CA ALA A 262 -3.31 -24.41 -2.98
C ALA A 262 -2.25 -24.65 -4.05
N VAL A 263 -1.28 -25.48 -3.73
CA VAL A 263 -0.19 -25.90 -4.63
C VAL A 263 -0.11 -27.43 -4.68
N ARG A 264 0.68 -28.00 -5.60
CA ARG A 264 0.88 -29.41 -5.90
C ARG A 264 -0.18 -30.03 -6.83
N GLY A 265 -0.67 -29.22 -7.75
CA GLY A 265 -1.46 -29.63 -8.89
C GLY A 265 -2.97 -29.68 -8.66
N GLU A 266 -3.70 -30.00 -9.73
CA GLU A 266 -5.16 -29.87 -9.80
C GLU A 266 -5.93 -30.63 -8.73
N ALA A 267 -5.48 -31.84 -8.36
CA ALA A 267 -6.16 -32.65 -7.36
C ALA A 267 -6.17 -31.97 -5.99
N ARG A 268 -5.08 -31.30 -5.61
CA ARG A 268 -4.98 -30.59 -4.34
C ARG A 268 -5.83 -29.32 -4.35
N VAL A 269 -5.85 -28.60 -5.46
CA VAL A 269 -6.70 -27.40 -5.64
C VAL A 269 -8.17 -27.76 -5.41
N LEU A 270 -8.66 -28.81 -6.03
CA LEU A 270 -10.04 -29.27 -5.86
C LEU A 270 -10.34 -29.79 -4.45
N GLU A 271 -9.42 -30.57 -3.85
CA GLU A 271 -9.53 -31.02 -2.45
C GLU A 271 -9.70 -29.85 -1.49
N VAL A 272 -8.85 -28.81 -1.61
CA VAL A 272 -8.92 -27.60 -0.78
C VAL A 272 -10.27 -26.91 -0.95
N ALA A 273 -10.71 -26.68 -2.18
CA ALA A 273 -11.97 -26.03 -2.46
C ALA A 273 -13.18 -26.77 -1.87
N GLU A 274 -13.25 -28.07 -2.08
CA GLU A 274 -14.32 -28.92 -1.53
C GLU A 274 -14.30 -28.94 0.01
N ARG A 275 -13.10 -29.03 0.62
CA ARG A 275 -12.94 -29.01 2.08
C ARG A 275 -13.39 -27.70 2.69
N MET A 276 -13.05 -26.56 2.07
CA MET A 276 -13.49 -25.25 2.53
C MET A 276 -15.01 -25.07 2.45
N ARG A 277 -15.64 -25.54 1.36
CA ARG A 277 -17.11 -25.54 1.26
C ARG A 277 -17.76 -26.45 2.28
N ALA A 278 -17.22 -27.67 2.49
CA ALA A 278 -17.73 -28.59 3.50
C ALA A 278 -17.69 -28.00 4.92
N ALA A 279 -16.64 -27.23 5.23
CA ALA A 279 -16.50 -26.49 6.50
C ALA A 279 -17.34 -25.21 6.57
N ARG A 280 -18.07 -24.83 5.51
CA ARG A 280 -18.76 -23.55 5.36
C ARG A 280 -17.84 -22.35 5.62
N ALA A 281 -16.57 -22.46 5.21
CA ALA A 281 -15.66 -21.35 5.14
C ALA A 281 -16.00 -20.48 3.91
N PRO A 282 -16.25 -19.17 4.07
CA PRO A 282 -16.74 -18.30 3.00
C PRO A 282 -15.60 -17.85 2.05
N VAL A 283 -14.87 -18.82 1.51
CA VAL A 283 -13.73 -18.58 0.61
C VAL A 283 -14.22 -18.09 -0.75
N GLY A 284 -13.68 -16.98 -1.21
CA GLY A 284 -13.95 -16.42 -2.53
C GLY A 284 -12.90 -16.78 -3.59
N VAL A 285 -11.66 -17.06 -3.17
CA VAL A 285 -10.53 -17.29 -4.07
C VAL A 285 -9.71 -18.49 -3.62
N VAL A 286 -9.36 -19.36 -4.57
CA VAL A 286 -8.26 -20.31 -4.44
C VAL A 286 -7.13 -19.82 -5.33
N TRP A 287 -5.91 -19.63 -4.80
CA TRP A 287 -4.80 -19.12 -5.58
C TRP A 287 -3.64 -20.12 -5.64
N THR A 288 -2.96 -20.18 -6.80
CA THR A 288 -2.08 -21.26 -7.17
C THR A 288 -0.83 -20.71 -7.83
N GLU A 289 0.32 -20.87 -7.16
CA GLU A 289 1.60 -20.37 -7.69
C GLU A 289 2.21 -21.32 -8.73
N ASP A 290 2.03 -22.63 -8.55
CA ASP A 290 2.73 -23.67 -9.32
C ASP A 290 2.04 -24.05 -10.65
N TRP A 291 1.12 -23.22 -11.12
CA TRP A 291 0.45 -23.42 -12.42
C TRP A 291 1.42 -23.55 -13.59
N LYS A 292 2.60 -22.96 -13.47
CA LYS A 292 3.70 -22.93 -14.45
C LYS A 292 4.81 -23.96 -14.16
N GLY A 293 4.57 -24.86 -13.22
CA GLY A 293 5.50 -25.91 -12.79
C GLY A 293 6.25 -25.56 -11.51
N ALA A 294 6.63 -26.59 -10.79
CA ALA A 294 7.44 -26.52 -9.58
C ALA A 294 8.20 -27.84 -9.34
N ASN A 295 9.20 -27.79 -8.46
CA ASN A 295 9.98 -28.93 -8.07
C ASN A 295 10.24 -28.97 -6.56
N GLU A 296 10.14 -30.14 -5.94
CA GLU A 296 10.63 -30.36 -4.59
C GLU A 296 12.17 -30.30 -4.58
N THR A 297 12.70 -29.51 -3.66
CA THR A 297 14.15 -29.34 -3.47
C THR A 297 14.50 -29.51 -2.00
N ALA A 298 15.79 -29.56 -1.67
CA ALA A 298 16.26 -29.61 -0.28
C ALA A 298 15.85 -28.38 0.56
N THR A 299 15.51 -27.27 -0.09
CA THR A 299 15.10 -26.01 0.55
C THR A 299 13.60 -25.73 0.42
N GLY A 300 12.80 -26.73 0.01
CA GLY A 300 11.35 -26.63 -0.11
C GLY A 300 10.83 -26.77 -1.55
N TYR A 301 9.56 -26.49 -1.72
CA TYR A 301 8.85 -26.50 -3.00
C TYR A 301 9.19 -25.21 -3.76
N ARG A 302 9.87 -25.35 -4.91
CA ARG A 302 10.38 -24.21 -5.69
C ARG A 302 9.68 -24.09 -7.02
N LEU A 303 9.14 -22.92 -7.32
CA LEU A 303 8.45 -22.61 -8.56
C LEU A 303 9.40 -22.65 -9.76
N SER A 304 8.86 -23.01 -10.91
CA SER A 304 9.55 -22.87 -12.19
C SER A 304 9.53 -21.43 -12.67
N GLU A 305 10.58 -20.98 -13.34
CA GLU A 305 10.65 -19.67 -14.02
C GLU A 305 10.16 -19.78 -15.50
N GLU A 306 9.27 -20.75 -15.76
CA GLU A 306 8.53 -20.86 -17.03
C GLU A 306 7.33 -19.92 -17.05
N TRP A 307 6.81 -19.67 -18.26
CA TRP A 307 5.65 -18.82 -18.48
C TRP A 307 4.53 -19.55 -19.24
N THR A 308 4.49 -20.84 -19.13
CA THR A 308 3.49 -21.71 -19.77
C THR A 308 2.84 -22.61 -18.74
N LEU A 309 1.55 -22.90 -18.93
CA LEU A 309 0.79 -23.79 -18.07
C LEU A 309 1.41 -25.19 -18.06
N ASP A 310 1.77 -25.68 -16.88
CA ASP A 310 2.31 -27.05 -16.71
C ASP A 310 1.19 -28.07 -16.79
N ARG A 311 1.07 -28.70 -17.94
CA ARG A 311 0.07 -29.73 -18.20
C ARG A 311 0.35 -31.07 -17.50
N ASN A 312 1.46 -31.21 -16.77
CA ASN A 312 1.68 -32.39 -15.91
C ASN A 312 1.05 -32.17 -14.53
N LEU A 313 1.14 -30.96 -13.99
CA LEU A 313 0.48 -30.58 -12.73
C LEU A 313 -1.01 -30.26 -12.92
N TYR A 314 -1.35 -29.63 -14.04
CA TYR A 314 -2.71 -29.18 -14.39
C TYR A 314 -3.12 -29.65 -15.78
N PRO A 315 -3.28 -31.00 -15.98
CA PRO A 315 -3.67 -31.55 -17.29
C PRO A 315 -5.05 -31.05 -17.74
N ASN A 316 -5.95 -30.75 -16.82
CA ASN A 316 -7.34 -30.36 -17.09
C ASN A 316 -7.66 -28.98 -16.46
N ALA A 317 -6.76 -28.01 -16.59
CA ALA A 317 -6.89 -26.70 -15.93
C ALA A 317 -8.25 -26.01 -16.17
N GLU A 318 -8.76 -26.10 -17.40
CA GLU A 318 -10.07 -25.53 -17.77
C GLU A 318 -11.23 -26.19 -16.98
N ALA A 319 -11.15 -27.50 -16.75
CA ALA A 319 -12.14 -28.20 -15.93
C ALA A 319 -11.99 -27.90 -14.43
N VAL A 320 -10.77 -27.60 -13.95
CA VAL A 320 -10.53 -27.12 -12.59
C VAL A 320 -11.17 -25.74 -12.40
N ALA A 321 -11.00 -24.83 -13.35
CA ALA A 321 -11.64 -23.51 -13.33
C ALA A 321 -13.18 -23.64 -13.28
N ASP A 322 -13.76 -24.47 -14.16
CA ASP A 322 -15.20 -24.74 -14.18
C ASP A 322 -15.69 -25.30 -12.82
N ALA A 323 -14.93 -26.20 -12.20
CA ALA A 323 -15.29 -26.78 -10.91
C ALA A 323 -15.22 -25.74 -9.77
N LEU A 324 -14.20 -24.88 -9.74
CA LEU A 324 -14.09 -23.79 -8.77
C LEU A 324 -15.21 -22.77 -8.93
N HIS A 325 -15.50 -22.34 -10.17
CA HIS A 325 -16.62 -21.45 -10.47
C HIS A 325 -17.96 -22.07 -10.07
N GLY A 326 -18.12 -23.39 -10.28
CA GLY A 326 -19.29 -24.16 -9.82
C GLY A 326 -19.47 -24.14 -8.30
N LEU A 327 -18.38 -24.02 -7.55
CA LEU A 327 -18.38 -23.81 -6.09
C LEU A 327 -18.52 -22.33 -5.69
N GLY A 328 -18.63 -21.40 -6.63
CA GLY A 328 -18.62 -19.95 -6.37
C GLY A 328 -17.26 -19.46 -5.85
N MET A 329 -16.18 -20.02 -6.35
CA MET A 329 -14.80 -19.59 -6.06
C MET A 329 -14.12 -19.15 -7.34
N ARG A 330 -13.23 -18.16 -7.25
CA ARG A 330 -12.36 -17.70 -8.32
C ARG A 330 -10.99 -18.36 -8.21
N TRP A 331 -10.28 -18.47 -9.33
CA TRP A 331 -8.98 -19.11 -9.39
C TRP A 331 -7.87 -18.10 -9.77
N PHE A 332 -6.82 -18.00 -8.93
CA PHE A 332 -5.72 -17.11 -9.18
C PHE A 332 -4.43 -17.84 -9.53
N ALA A 333 -3.66 -17.22 -10.41
CA ALA A 333 -2.32 -17.63 -10.81
C ALA A 333 -1.23 -16.83 -10.04
N TYR A 334 0.01 -16.92 -10.51
CA TYR A 334 1.17 -16.22 -10.02
C TYR A 334 2.06 -15.80 -11.19
N PHE A 335 2.49 -14.56 -11.22
CA PHE A 335 3.49 -14.05 -12.15
C PHE A 335 4.58 -13.27 -11.41
N ALA A 336 5.81 -13.43 -11.87
CA ALA A 336 6.96 -12.61 -11.53
C ALA A 336 7.63 -12.17 -12.84
N PRO A 337 8.21 -10.96 -12.95
CA PRO A 337 8.75 -10.46 -14.22
C PRO A 337 10.07 -11.13 -14.62
N PHE A 338 10.30 -12.35 -14.19
CA PHE A 338 11.51 -13.13 -14.43
C PHE A 338 11.28 -14.25 -15.41
N VAL A 339 12.30 -14.54 -16.21
CA VAL A 339 12.34 -15.71 -17.09
C VAL A 339 13.66 -16.45 -16.92
N GLY A 340 13.59 -17.75 -16.65
CA GLY A 340 14.79 -18.59 -16.50
C GLY A 340 15.50 -18.77 -17.83
N MET A 341 16.78 -18.42 -17.90
CA MET A 341 17.57 -18.49 -19.15
C MET A 341 17.78 -19.92 -19.67
N THR A 342 17.55 -20.92 -18.81
CA THR A 342 17.59 -22.35 -19.18
C THR A 342 16.21 -22.93 -19.46
N ALA A 343 15.15 -22.14 -19.29
CA ALA A 343 13.77 -22.52 -19.55
C ALA A 343 13.42 -22.34 -21.05
N ALA A 344 12.40 -23.04 -21.53
CA ALA A 344 11.93 -22.88 -22.91
C ALA A 344 11.40 -21.44 -23.15
N SER A 345 10.67 -20.91 -22.16
CA SER A 345 10.19 -19.52 -22.18
C SER A 345 11.33 -18.49 -22.23
N GLY A 346 12.50 -18.79 -21.64
CA GLY A 346 13.67 -17.92 -21.68
C GLY A 346 14.26 -17.79 -23.07
N ALA A 347 14.47 -18.92 -23.77
CA ALA A 347 14.96 -18.90 -25.15
C ALA A 347 14.00 -18.16 -26.09
N GLU A 348 12.69 -18.26 -25.84
CA GLU A 348 11.67 -17.57 -26.62
C GLU A 348 11.65 -16.06 -26.32
N ALA A 349 11.77 -15.68 -25.04
CA ALA A 349 11.83 -14.27 -24.63
C ALA A 349 13.06 -13.58 -25.22
N GLU A 350 14.23 -14.22 -25.18
CA GLU A 350 15.46 -13.72 -25.77
C GLU A 350 15.31 -13.57 -27.30
N ALA A 351 14.81 -14.60 -27.98
CA ALA A 351 14.58 -14.55 -29.44
C ALA A 351 13.57 -13.47 -29.82
N SER A 352 12.62 -13.15 -28.96
CA SER A 352 11.62 -12.10 -29.17
C SER A 352 12.09 -10.72 -28.70
N ARG A 353 13.33 -10.59 -28.16
CA ARG A 353 13.85 -9.35 -27.57
C ARG A 353 12.94 -8.81 -26.45
N ALA A 354 12.38 -9.69 -25.66
CA ALA A 354 11.44 -9.35 -24.59
C ALA A 354 12.12 -9.09 -23.23
N THR A 355 13.44 -9.25 -23.15
CA THR A 355 14.22 -9.14 -21.93
C THR A 355 15.10 -7.89 -21.92
N ILE A 356 15.38 -7.38 -20.71
CA ILE A 356 16.38 -6.31 -20.51
C ILE A 356 17.74 -6.72 -21.06
N THR A 357 18.55 -5.72 -21.42
CA THR A 357 19.87 -5.95 -22.06
C THR A 357 21.01 -5.36 -21.23
N THR A 358 22.22 -5.78 -21.53
CA THR A 358 23.45 -5.16 -21.01
C THR A 358 23.55 -3.69 -21.43
N ALA A 359 24.32 -2.89 -20.73
CA ALA A 359 24.44 -1.44 -20.94
C ALA A 359 24.78 -1.06 -22.40
N ASP A 360 25.47 -1.93 -23.14
CA ASP A 360 25.78 -1.73 -24.57
C ASP A 360 24.65 -2.20 -25.51
N GLY A 361 23.54 -2.72 -24.98
CA GLY A 361 22.38 -3.19 -25.73
C GLY A 361 22.62 -4.44 -26.58
N THR A 362 23.76 -5.14 -26.42
CA THR A 362 24.18 -6.22 -27.32
C THR A 362 23.76 -7.62 -26.89
N GLN A 363 23.54 -7.82 -25.58
CA GLN A 363 23.21 -9.13 -25.00
C GLN A 363 22.06 -9.01 -24.00
N THR A 364 21.32 -10.11 -23.82
CA THR A 364 20.36 -10.24 -22.72
C THR A 364 21.11 -10.10 -21.40
N TYR A 365 20.61 -9.22 -20.52
CA TYR A 365 21.13 -9.08 -19.17
C TYR A 365 20.70 -10.30 -18.34
N SER A 366 21.67 -11.01 -17.74
CA SER A 366 21.40 -12.18 -16.92
C SER A 366 22.03 -12.01 -15.53
N HIS A 367 21.22 -12.28 -14.52
CA HIS A 367 21.64 -12.26 -13.13
C HIS A 367 21.25 -13.56 -12.41
N THR A 368 21.64 -13.71 -11.15
CA THR A 368 21.18 -14.82 -10.31
C THR A 368 19.74 -14.59 -9.88
N GLY A 369 18.82 -15.46 -10.29
CA GLY A 369 17.41 -15.39 -9.93
C GLY A 369 17.09 -16.02 -8.57
N VAL A 370 15.82 -15.98 -8.19
CA VAL A 370 15.30 -16.54 -6.92
C VAL A 370 15.51 -18.04 -6.77
N THR A 371 15.69 -18.77 -7.87
CA THR A 371 16.03 -20.20 -7.89
C THR A 371 17.53 -20.46 -7.87
N PHE A 372 18.37 -19.43 -7.70
CA PHE A 372 19.82 -19.46 -7.82
C PHE A 372 20.33 -19.97 -9.18
N LYS A 373 19.54 -19.74 -10.24
CA LYS A 373 19.88 -20.04 -11.63
C LYS A 373 20.01 -18.75 -12.45
N PRO A 374 20.67 -18.79 -13.62
CA PRO A 374 20.68 -17.66 -14.53
C PRO A 374 19.26 -17.29 -14.95
N THR A 375 18.89 -16.05 -14.71
CA THR A 375 17.57 -15.48 -14.92
C THR A 375 17.71 -14.13 -15.60
N SER A 376 16.79 -13.76 -16.49
CA SER A 376 16.65 -12.40 -16.98
C SER A 376 15.30 -11.81 -16.56
N GLN A 377 15.20 -10.51 -16.65
CA GLN A 377 13.97 -9.77 -16.36
C GLN A 377 13.31 -9.31 -17.66
N ILE A 378 11.99 -9.29 -17.67
CA ILE A 378 11.23 -8.79 -18.84
C ILE A 378 11.43 -7.28 -18.94
N ASP A 379 11.64 -6.78 -20.17
CA ASP A 379 11.66 -5.35 -20.45
C ASP A 379 10.22 -4.83 -20.62
N VAL A 380 9.65 -4.33 -19.54
CA VAL A 380 8.29 -3.79 -19.50
C VAL A 380 8.18 -2.42 -20.20
N PHE A 381 9.31 -1.79 -20.56
CA PHE A 381 9.37 -0.52 -21.26
C PHE A 381 9.53 -0.71 -22.78
N ASP A 382 9.84 -1.94 -23.24
CA ASP A 382 9.92 -2.26 -24.67
C ASP A 382 8.61 -2.88 -25.18
N PRO A 383 8.10 -2.45 -26.36
CA PRO A 383 6.91 -3.04 -26.95
C PRO A 383 6.99 -4.55 -27.17
N ALA A 384 8.17 -5.11 -27.40
CA ALA A 384 8.34 -6.56 -27.57
C ALA A 384 8.17 -7.29 -26.24
N GLY A 385 8.73 -6.77 -25.14
CA GLY A 385 8.53 -7.30 -23.78
C GLY A 385 7.07 -7.23 -23.37
N THR A 386 6.44 -6.08 -23.55
CA THR A 386 5.01 -5.86 -23.28
C THR A 386 4.14 -6.87 -24.05
N ALA A 387 4.32 -7.03 -25.36
CA ALA A 387 3.53 -7.95 -26.18
C ALA A 387 3.75 -9.42 -25.76
N TRP A 388 4.98 -9.77 -25.40
CA TRP A 388 5.34 -11.11 -24.94
C TRP A 388 4.63 -11.48 -23.65
N VAL A 389 4.61 -10.58 -22.65
CA VAL A 389 3.92 -10.75 -21.36
C VAL A 389 2.41 -10.84 -21.56
N LEU A 390 1.82 -9.87 -22.27
CA LEU A 390 0.37 -9.81 -22.48
C LEU A 390 -0.17 -11.08 -23.14
N THR A 391 0.55 -11.62 -24.13
CA THR A 391 0.16 -12.87 -24.80
C THR A 391 0.04 -14.03 -23.81
N ARG A 392 0.93 -14.11 -22.81
CA ARG A 392 0.97 -15.18 -21.82
C ARG A 392 -0.05 -15.01 -20.72
N MET A 393 -0.17 -13.81 -20.18
CA MET A 393 -1.19 -13.49 -19.20
C MET A 393 -2.60 -13.75 -19.73
N GLN A 394 -2.87 -13.33 -20.98
CA GLN A 394 -4.14 -13.59 -21.66
C GLN A 394 -4.38 -15.09 -21.92
N ALA A 395 -3.33 -15.88 -22.16
CA ALA A 395 -3.47 -17.34 -22.28
C ALA A 395 -3.86 -17.98 -20.94
N VAL A 396 -3.42 -17.45 -19.81
CA VAL A 396 -3.81 -17.89 -18.47
C VAL A 396 -5.28 -17.50 -18.18
N VAL A 397 -5.70 -16.30 -18.54
CA VAL A 397 -7.12 -15.90 -18.49
C VAL A 397 -7.98 -16.84 -19.33
N ALA A 398 -7.53 -17.16 -20.56
CA ALA A 398 -8.26 -18.10 -21.44
C ALA A 398 -8.32 -19.53 -20.88
N ALA A 399 -7.42 -19.92 -19.99
CA ALA A 399 -7.47 -21.19 -19.27
C ALA A 399 -8.41 -21.16 -18.04
N GLY A 400 -9.05 -20.04 -17.74
CA GLY A 400 -10.06 -19.89 -16.71
C GLY A 400 -9.58 -19.28 -15.38
N PHE A 401 -8.37 -18.71 -15.34
CA PHE A 401 -7.93 -17.97 -14.17
C PHE A 401 -8.54 -16.56 -14.17
N ASP A 402 -8.94 -16.10 -12.98
CA ASP A 402 -9.63 -14.83 -12.75
C ASP A 402 -8.72 -13.70 -12.24
N GLY A 403 -7.44 -14.01 -12.04
CA GLY A 403 -6.47 -13.05 -11.53
C GLY A 403 -5.15 -13.71 -11.13
N TRP A 404 -4.29 -12.93 -10.50
CA TRP A 404 -2.98 -13.43 -10.08
C TRP A 404 -2.27 -12.56 -9.05
N MET A 405 -1.26 -13.14 -8.39
CA MET A 405 -0.20 -12.43 -7.74
C MET A 405 0.75 -11.88 -8.80
N ALA A 406 0.91 -10.55 -8.87
CA ALA A 406 1.93 -9.87 -9.66
C ALA A 406 3.11 -9.56 -8.73
N ASP A 407 3.96 -10.56 -8.56
CA ASP A 407 5.06 -10.51 -7.60
C ASP A 407 6.27 -9.76 -8.16
N TYR A 408 7.18 -9.34 -7.28
CA TYR A 408 8.39 -8.60 -7.59
C TYR A 408 8.16 -7.25 -8.27
N GLY A 409 9.17 -6.77 -9.00
CA GLY A 409 9.24 -5.46 -9.64
C GLY A 409 10.43 -4.64 -9.12
N GLU A 410 11.07 -5.07 -8.04
CA GLU A 410 12.18 -4.38 -7.39
C GLU A 410 13.55 -4.61 -8.05
N TRP A 411 13.68 -5.63 -8.91
CA TRP A 411 14.97 -6.20 -9.29
C TRP A 411 15.58 -5.62 -10.57
N LEU A 412 15.14 -4.47 -11.09
CA LEU A 412 15.76 -3.88 -12.28
C LEU A 412 17.18 -3.40 -11.94
N PRO A 413 18.25 -3.99 -12.50
CA PRO A 413 19.62 -3.54 -12.25
C PRO A 413 19.86 -2.12 -12.78
N THR A 414 20.64 -1.32 -12.07
CA THR A 414 20.92 0.07 -12.42
C THR A 414 21.75 0.21 -13.70
N ASP A 415 22.58 -0.80 -14.01
CA ASP A 415 23.45 -0.88 -15.20
C ASP A 415 22.81 -1.62 -16.38
N ALA A 416 21.53 -2.01 -16.30
CA ALA A 416 20.79 -2.57 -17.42
C ALA A 416 20.35 -1.49 -18.41
N SER A 417 20.17 -1.88 -19.67
CA SER A 417 19.50 -1.07 -20.69
C SER A 417 18.09 -1.59 -20.94
N VAL A 418 17.12 -0.67 -21.06
CA VAL A 418 15.71 -0.94 -21.26
C VAL A 418 15.07 -0.04 -22.32
N GLY A 419 13.87 -0.43 -22.76
CA GLY A 419 13.04 0.32 -23.70
C GLY A 419 13.45 0.13 -25.14
N ALA A 420 12.68 0.76 -26.04
CA ALA A 420 12.92 0.68 -27.46
C ALA A 420 14.35 1.17 -27.82
N ASP A 421 15.06 0.37 -28.59
CA ASP A 421 16.45 0.63 -28.99
C ASP A 421 17.48 0.68 -27.84
N ASN A 422 17.14 0.15 -26.63
CA ASN A 422 17.98 0.16 -25.44
C ASN A 422 18.50 1.58 -25.10
N ALA A 423 17.60 2.56 -25.15
CA ALA A 423 17.96 3.97 -25.03
C ALA A 423 17.97 4.52 -23.61
N THR A 424 17.47 3.75 -22.63
CA THR A 424 17.32 4.19 -21.25
C THR A 424 18.11 3.26 -20.33
N ASP A 425 18.88 3.84 -19.38
CA ASP A 425 19.56 3.08 -18.35
C ASP A 425 18.59 2.70 -17.21
N GLY A 426 18.87 1.57 -16.57
CA GLY A 426 18.05 1.06 -15.47
C GLY A 426 17.95 2.04 -14.31
N LEU A 427 19.03 2.78 -14.00
CA LEU A 427 19.05 3.79 -12.93
C LEU A 427 17.98 4.88 -13.13
N ALA A 428 17.73 5.27 -14.38
CA ALA A 428 16.78 6.33 -14.72
C ALA A 428 15.31 5.95 -14.53
N VAL A 429 14.97 4.64 -14.54
CA VAL A 429 13.57 4.17 -14.56
C VAL A 429 13.28 3.07 -13.53
N HIS A 430 14.26 2.76 -12.68
CA HIS A 430 14.17 1.64 -11.75
C HIS A 430 12.91 1.68 -10.88
N ASN A 431 12.66 2.81 -10.23
CA ASN A 431 11.50 2.94 -9.33
C ASN A 431 10.15 2.95 -10.07
N ASP A 432 10.14 3.17 -11.39
CA ASP A 432 8.93 3.14 -12.20
C ASP A 432 8.63 1.73 -12.74
N TYR A 433 9.58 0.81 -12.66
CA TYR A 433 9.42 -0.56 -13.14
C TYR A 433 8.24 -1.29 -12.48
N PRO A 434 8.01 -1.23 -11.14
CA PRO A 434 6.86 -1.86 -10.51
C PRO A 434 5.53 -1.37 -11.10
N ARG A 435 5.39 -0.07 -11.32
CA ARG A 435 4.16 0.51 -11.89
C ARG A 435 3.91 -0.01 -13.29
N ALA A 436 4.93 0.01 -14.15
CA ALA A 436 4.82 -0.50 -15.53
C ALA A 436 4.48 -2.00 -15.56
N TRP A 437 5.07 -2.80 -14.65
CA TRP A 437 4.75 -4.21 -14.47
C TRP A 437 3.28 -4.45 -14.07
N GLN A 438 2.76 -3.65 -13.17
CA GLN A 438 1.38 -3.75 -12.68
C GLN A 438 0.36 -3.31 -13.75
N GLU A 439 0.68 -2.27 -14.52
CA GLU A 439 -0.15 -1.81 -15.64
C GLU A 439 -0.36 -2.91 -16.69
N LEU A 440 0.63 -3.78 -16.92
CA LEU A 440 0.48 -4.94 -17.80
C LEU A 440 -0.52 -5.96 -17.26
N SER A 441 -0.58 -6.15 -15.94
CA SER A 441 -1.57 -7.00 -15.29
C SER A 441 -3.00 -6.50 -15.51
N GLU A 442 -3.24 -5.22 -15.28
CA GLU A 442 -4.55 -4.60 -15.54
C GLU A 442 -4.91 -4.63 -17.03
N GLN A 443 -3.93 -4.38 -17.91
CA GLN A 443 -4.13 -4.47 -19.35
C GLN A 443 -4.46 -5.91 -19.81
N ALA A 444 -3.83 -6.92 -19.21
CA ALA A 444 -4.08 -8.32 -19.56
C ALA A 444 -5.45 -8.81 -19.07
N LEU A 445 -5.91 -8.36 -17.90
CA LEU A 445 -7.26 -8.62 -17.40
C LEU A 445 -8.33 -7.94 -18.26
N GLY A 446 -8.07 -6.71 -18.73
CA GLY A 446 -8.99 -5.98 -19.63
C GLY A 446 -10.40 -5.86 -19.01
N ASP A 447 -11.42 -6.38 -19.72
CA ASP A 447 -12.81 -6.36 -19.30
C ASP A 447 -13.21 -7.56 -18.40
N VAL A 448 -12.26 -8.43 -18.04
CA VAL A 448 -12.54 -9.56 -17.14
C VAL A 448 -12.78 -9.01 -15.74
N ASP A 449 -13.80 -9.53 -15.04
CA ASP A 449 -14.04 -9.26 -13.63
C ASP A 449 -13.00 -10.01 -12.76
N GLY A 450 -11.74 -9.66 -12.93
CA GLY A 450 -10.57 -10.28 -12.33
C GLY A 450 -9.82 -9.33 -11.41
N VAL A 451 -8.79 -9.80 -10.69
CA VAL A 451 -7.94 -8.99 -9.81
C VAL A 451 -6.48 -9.43 -9.91
N ALA A 452 -5.56 -8.47 -10.07
CA ALA A 452 -4.17 -8.68 -9.75
C ALA A 452 -3.83 -8.03 -8.40
N PHE A 453 -2.92 -8.65 -7.63
CA PHE A 453 -2.38 -8.07 -6.41
C PHE A 453 -0.86 -8.08 -6.41
N CYS A 454 -0.22 -7.09 -5.80
CA CYS A 454 1.20 -6.82 -5.93
C CYS A 454 1.84 -6.41 -4.61
N ARG A 455 3.18 -6.45 -4.55
CA ARG A 455 3.94 -6.06 -3.37
C ARG A 455 4.77 -4.79 -3.56
N SER A 456 5.34 -4.59 -4.73
CA SER A 456 6.24 -3.47 -5.01
C SER A 456 5.49 -2.24 -5.53
N GLY A 457 6.08 -1.07 -5.36
CA GLY A 457 5.50 0.15 -5.89
C GLY A 457 6.33 1.40 -5.63
N TRP A 458 5.95 2.44 -6.33
CA TRP A 458 6.42 3.81 -6.24
C TRP A 458 5.20 4.72 -6.25
N HIS A 459 5.38 6.04 -6.31
CA HIS A 459 4.22 6.91 -6.48
C HIS A 459 3.46 6.55 -7.78
N GLY A 460 2.13 6.57 -7.73
CA GLY A 460 1.28 6.18 -8.87
C GLY A 460 0.99 4.70 -9.00
N SER A 461 1.78 3.79 -8.43
CA SER A 461 1.53 2.34 -8.49
C SER A 461 0.16 1.94 -7.95
N GLY A 462 -0.35 2.65 -6.94
CA GLY A 462 -1.69 2.40 -6.40
C GLY A 462 -2.84 2.50 -7.41
N ALA A 463 -2.65 3.18 -8.53
CA ALA A 463 -3.64 3.25 -9.61
C ALA A 463 -3.69 1.95 -10.43
N ALA A 464 -2.56 1.28 -10.60
CA ALA A 464 -2.42 0.06 -11.39
C ALA A 464 -2.60 -1.22 -10.55
N CYS A 465 -2.52 -1.13 -9.21
CA CYS A 465 -2.62 -2.27 -8.31
C CYS A 465 -3.76 -2.08 -7.30
N PRO A 466 -4.91 -2.73 -7.49
CA PRO A 466 -6.07 -2.55 -6.61
C PRO A 466 -5.89 -3.20 -5.22
N VAL A 467 -5.01 -4.18 -5.07
CA VAL A 467 -4.72 -4.87 -3.82
C VAL A 467 -3.21 -5.02 -3.65
N VAL A 468 -2.69 -4.59 -2.51
CA VAL A 468 -1.25 -4.67 -2.18
C VAL A 468 -1.06 -5.60 -0.98
N TRP A 469 -0.05 -6.49 -1.01
CA TRP A 469 0.36 -7.17 0.21
C TRP A 469 1.70 -6.62 0.71
N VAL A 470 1.91 -6.73 2.01
CA VAL A 470 3.03 -6.08 2.69
C VAL A 470 4.36 -6.87 2.62
N GLY A 471 4.47 -7.81 1.68
CA GLY A 471 5.70 -8.59 1.43
C GLY A 471 5.82 -9.85 2.30
N ASP A 472 7.03 -10.39 2.34
CA ASP A 472 7.38 -11.71 2.85
C ASP A 472 7.87 -11.64 4.30
N GLN A 473 6.95 -11.59 5.28
CA GLN A 473 7.34 -11.59 6.68
C GLN A 473 7.88 -12.95 7.12
N ARG A 474 8.71 -12.95 8.18
CA ARG A 474 9.11 -14.18 8.89
C ARG A 474 7.91 -14.87 9.52
N THR A 475 7.98 -16.20 9.58
CA THR A 475 7.01 -17.06 10.29
C THR A 475 7.21 -17.00 11.80
N SER A 476 7.16 -15.79 12.39
CA SER A 476 7.52 -15.53 13.78
C SER A 476 6.78 -14.33 14.40
N PHE A 477 7.02 -14.11 15.69
CA PHE A 477 6.60 -12.90 16.43
C PHE A 477 7.72 -11.85 16.51
N ASP A 478 8.70 -11.90 15.61
CA ASP A 478 9.79 -10.93 15.52
C ASP A 478 9.23 -9.51 15.26
N GLU A 479 9.75 -8.51 15.97
CA GLU A 479 9.23 -7.13 15.84
C GLU A 479 9.52 -6.53 14.48
N ASP A 480 10.70 -6.81 13.92
CA ASP A 480 11.17 -6.15 12.70
C ASP A 480 10.63 -6.79 11.43
N ASP A 481 10.28 -8.10 11.48
CA ASP A 481 9.92 -8.84 10.27
C ASP A 481 8.86 -9.94 10.49
N GLY A 482 8.27 -10.06 11.68
CA GLY A 482 7.23 -11.02 12.00
C GLY A 482 5.82 -10.41 12.00
N LEU A 483 4.91 -11.03 12.76
CA LEU A 483 3.53 -10.56 12.91
C LEU A 483 3.42 -9.07 13.32
N PRO A 484 4.25 -8.53 14.24
CA PRO A 484 4.18 -7.12 14.61
C PRO A 484 4.43 -6.16 13.44
N SER A 485 5.35 -6.48 12.52
CA SER A 485 5.73 -5.62 11.39
C SER A 485 4.60 -5.37 10.39
N VAL A 486 3.57 -6.21 10.37
CA VAL A 486 2.37 -6.01 9.51
C VAL A 486 1.68 -4.68 9.79
N LEU A 487 1.73 -4.20 11.05
CA LEU A 487 1.04 -2.97 11.44
C LEU A 487 1.72 -1.73 10.82
N PRO A 488 3.01 -1.45 11.10
CA PRO A 488 3.69 -0.30 10.50
C PRO A 488 3.69 -0.36 8.96
N LEU A 489 3.95 -1.53 8.36
CA LEU A 489 3.90 -1.70 6.90
C LEU A 489 2.55 -1.28 6.31
N THR A 490 1.44 -1.71 6.93
CA THR A 490 0.08 -1.37 6.47
C THR A 490 -0.26 0.10 6.71
N ILE A 491 0.08 0.64 7.89
CA ILE A 491 -0.19 2.04 8.25
C ILE A 491 0.62 2.99 7.37
N GLY A 492 1.88 2.65 7.05
CA GLY A 492 2.73 3.41 6.14
C GLY A 492 2.11 3.54 4.74
N LEU A 493 1.61 2.44 4.18
CA LEU A 493 0.89 2.42 2.90
C LEU A 493 -0.37 3.28 2.92
N SER A 494 -1.04 3.39 4.06
CA SER A 494 -2.25 4.22 4.18
C SER A 494 -1.96 5.70 3.95
N TRP A 495 -0.80 6.21 4.38
CA TRP A 495 -0.38 7.58 4.11
C TRP A 495 -0.13 7.85 2.62
N GLY A 496 0.20 6.82 1.86
CA GLY A 496 0.34 6.86 0.40
C GLY A 496 -0.92 6.57 -0.38
N GLY A 497 -2.09 6.47 0.27
CA GLY A 497 -3.38 6.26 -0.40
C GLY A 497 -3.60 4.85 -0.93
N VAL A 498 -2.81 3.86 -0.50
CA VAL A 498 -3.02 2.45 -0.88
C VAL A 498 -4.27 1.92 -0.20
N GLY A 499 -5.30 1.69 -1.00
CA GLY A 499 -6.68 1.49 -0.53
C GLY A 499 -6.96 0.18 0.16
N VAL A 500 -6.48 -0.94 -0.43
CA VAL A 500 -6.77 -2.31 0.02
C VAL A 500 -5.46 -3.05 0.22
N VAL A 501 -5.19 -3.45 1.45
CA VAL A 501 -3.95 -4.12 1.84
C VAL A 501 -4.25 -5.52 2.38
N THR A 502 -3.37 -6.46 2.13
CA THR A 502 -3.41 -7.82 2.68
C THR A 502 -2.02 -8.24 3.18
N HIS A 503 -1.94 -9.38 3.83
CA HIS A 503 -0.71 -9.97 4.35
C HIS A 503 -0.81 -11.48 4.34
N ASP A 504 0.33 -12.16 4.42
CA ASP A 504 0.42 -13.61 4.49
C ASP A 504 0.10 -14.08 5.91
N VAL A 505 -1.01 -14.81 6.10
CA VAL A 505 -1.33 -15.38 7.41
C VAL A 505 -0.24 -16.37 7.82
N ALA A 506 0.35 -16.15 8.98
CA ALA A 506 1.49 -16.84 9.58
C ALA A 506 2.85 -16.55 8.94
N GLY A 507 2.95 -15.56 8.06
CA GLY A 507 4.18 -15.18 7.37
C GLY A 507 4.54 -16.10 6.21
N TYR A 508 5.52 -15.69 5.43
CA TYR A 508 6.04 -16.44 4.28
C TYR A 508 7.40 -17.07 4.58
N GLN A 509 8.35 -16.29 5.11
CA GLN A 509 9.76 -16.66 5.15
C GLN A 509 10.11 -17.52 6.36
N SER A 510 10.25 -18.83 6.12
CA SER A 510 10.68 -19.82 7.11
C SER A 510 12.08 -20.40 6.84
N VAL A 511 12.74 -20.08 5.73
CA VAL A 511 14.13 -20.52 5.47
C VAL A 511 15.08 -19.82 6.44
N GLY A 512 15.81 -20.61 7.24
CA GLY A 512 16.68 -20.07 8.28
C GLY A 512 15.97 -19.59 9.55
N ASN A 513 14.64 -19.73 9.60
CA ASN A 513 13.77 -19.38 10.73
C ASN A 513 12.97 -20.60 11.16
N PRO A 514 12.41 -20.61 12.38
CA PRO A 514 11.46 -21.65 12.79
C PRO A 514 10.24 -21.65 11.84
N PRO A 515 9.68 -22.83 11.52
CA PRO A 515 8.39 -22.90 10.86
C PRO A 515 7.30 -22.20 11.69
N SER A 516 6.23 -21.75 11.02
CA SER A 516 5.08 -21.18 11.71
C SER A 516 4.44 -22.21 12.67
N THR A 517 3.93 -21.70 13.80
CA THR A 517 3.27 -22.50 14.83
C THR A 517 1.75 -22.35 14.77
N GLU A 518 1.00 -23.23 15.44
CA GLU A 518 -0.45 -23.11 15.59
C GLU A 518 -0.86 -21.77 16.21
N GLU A 519 -0.15 -21.30 17.25
CA GLU A 519 -0.43 -20.03 17.88
C GLU A 519 -0.26 -18.87 16.89
N LEU A 520 0.90 -18.81 16.22
CA LEU A 520 1.19 -17.74 15.25
C LEU A 520 0.12 -17.71 14.16
N TRP A 521 -0.23 -18.89 13.64
CA TRP A 521 -1.23 -19.02 12.59
C TRP A 521 -2.59 -18.51 13.03
N ASN A 522 -3.09 -18.93 14.19
CA ASN A 522 -4.38 -18.51 14.73
C ASN A 522 -4.43 -17.00 15.01
N ARG A 523 -3.39 -16.43 15.66
CA ARG A 523 -3.32 -14.99 15.94
C ARG A 523 -3.29 -14.16 14.65
N TRP A 524 -2.54 -14.61 13.67
CA TRP A 524 -2.46 -13.91 12.39
C TRP A 524 -3.76 -14.05 11.58
N ALA A 525 -4.40 -15.22 11.60
CA ALA A 525 -5.71 -15.40 10.97
C ALA A 525 -6.80 -14.53 11.61
N THR A 526 -6.77 -14.33 12.93
CA THR A 526 -7.70 -13.42 13.61
C THR A 526 -7.44 -11.95 13.25
N LEU A 527 -6.18 -11.53 13.05
CA LEU A 527 -5.86 -10.21 12.49
C LEU A 527 -6.40 -10.10 11.06
N GLY A 528 -6.20 -11.13 10.22
CA GLY A 528 -6.74 -11.22 8.87
C GLY A 528 -8.25 -11.06 8.80
N ALA A 529 -8.99 -11.57 9.80
CA ALA A 529 -10.44 -11.39 9.87
C ALA A 529 -10.88 -9.93 9.97
N TYR A 530 -10.02 -9.05 10.48
CA TYR A 530 -10.25 -7.59 10.62
C TYR A 530 -9.30 -6.75 9.75
N SER A 531 -8.70 -7.39 8.74
CA SER A 531 -7.94 -6.75 7.66
C SER A 531 -8.82 -6.53 6.42
N PRO A 532 -8.40 -5.72 5.45
CA PRO A 532 -9.15 -5.56 4.20
C PRO A 532 -9.40 -6.87 3.46
N ILE A 533 -8.42 -7.77 3.41
CA ILE A 533 -8.55 -9.13 2.84
C ILE A 533 -7.86 -10.12 3.80
N LEU A 534 -8.53 -11.23 4.08
CA LEU A 534 -7.98 -12.39 4.79
C LEU A 534 -7.42 -13.37 3.76
N ARG A 535 -6.08 -13.54 3.72
CA ARG A 535 -5.40 -14.39 2.74
C ARG A 535 -4.39 -15.31 3.40
N THR A 536 -4.41 -16.61 3.06
CA THR A 536 -3.41 -17.58 3.49
C THR A 536 -2.25 -17.68 2.50
N HIS A 537 -1.11 -18.14 2.99
CA HIS A 537 0.05 -18.53 2.21
C HIS A 537 0.72 -19.74 2.85
N HIS A 538 1.15 -20.72 2.04
CA HIS A 538 1.84 -21.91 2.54
C HIS A 538 3.27 -21.64 3.03
N GLY A 539 3.82 -20.47 2.68
CA GLY A 539 5.17 -20.04 3.04
C GLY A 539 6.28 -20.79 2.30
N SER A 540 7.52 -20.31 2.47
CA SER A 540 8.69 -20.83 1.74
C SER A 540 9.02 -22.30 2.04
N GLN A 541 8.54 -22.86 3.16
CA GLN A 541 8.68 -24.27 3.54
C GLN A 541 7.30 -24.89 3.84
N ALA A 542 6.47 -24.99 2.83
CA ALA A 542 5.07 -25.42 2.91
C ALA A 542 4.81 -26.70 3.73
N SER A 543 5.73 -27.67 3.71
CA SER A 543 5.58 -28.93 4.45
C SER A 543 5.96 -28.85 5.94
N ALA A 544 6.60 -27.76 6.36
CA ALA A 544 7.02 -27.55 7.75
C ALA A 544 6.15 -26.51 8.48
N ASN A 545 5.62 -25.53 7.75
CA ASN A 545 4.76 -24.47 8.29
C ASN A 545 3.37 -25.02 8.67
N TRP A 546 2.78 -24.42 9.73
CA TRP A 546 1.37 -24.67 10.06
C TRP A 546 0.46 -24.11 8.97
N GLN A 547 -0.50 -24.90 8.52
CA GLN A 547 -1.37 -24.56 7.39
C GLN A 547 -2.82 -24.34 7.85
N PHE A 548 -3.60 -23.58 7.08
CA PHE A 548 -5.03 -23.34 7.32
C PHE A 548 -5.86 -24.64 7.38
N ASP A 549 -5.38 -25.70 6.79
CA ASP A 549 -6.03 -27.00 6.71
C ASP A 549 -5.20 -28.13 7.35
N GLN A 550 -4.30 -27.80 8.29
CA GLN A 550 -3.42 -28.74 9.00
C GLN A 550 -4.21 -29.88 9.63
N ASP A 551 -5.30 -29.54 10.29
CA ASP A 551 -6.25 -30.48 10.91
C ASP A 551 -7.67 -29.89 10.92
N GLU A 552 -8.64 -30.63 11.42
CA GLU A 552 -10.03 -30.18 11.47
C GLU A 552 -10.23 -28.99 12.42
N THR A 553 -9.48 -28.92 13.51
CA THR A 553 -9.53 -27.79 14.45
C THR A 553 -9.12 -26.51 13.77
N THR A 554 -8.02 -26.54 13.01
CA THR A 554 -7.50 -25.39 12.24
C THR A 554 -8.47 -24.98 11.13
N VAL A 555 -9.06 -25.94 10.42
CA VAL A 555 -10.10 -25.66 9.41
C VAL A 555 -11.29 -24.92 10.04
N GLN A 556 -11.76 -25.37 11.21
CA GLN A 556 -12.89 -24.71 11.88
C GLN A 556 -12.48 -23.34 12.43
N ALA A 557 -11.24 -23.14 12.90
CA ALA A 557 -10.71 -21.84 13.30
C ALA A 557 -10.66 -20.86 12.10
N PHE A 558 -10.15 -21.31 10.96
CA PHE A 558 -10.16 -20.52 9.73
C PHE A 558 -11.58 -20.17 9.27
N ALA A 559 -12.50 -21.16 9.27
CA ALA A 559 -13.89 -20.91 8.92
C ALA A 559 -14.55 -19.90 9.87
N ALA A 560 -14.21 -19.92 11.17
CA ALA A 560 -14.69 -18.93 12.13
C ALA A 560 -14.13 -17.52 11.87
N ALA A 561 -12.82 -17.40 11.57
CA ALA A 561 -12.19 -16.15 11.16
C ALA A 561 -12.81 -15.60 9.87
N GLY A 562 -13.03 -16.48 8.87
CA GLY A 562 -13.71 -16.11 7.62
C GLY A 562 -15.15 -15.62 7.84
N ARG A 563 -15.91 -16.27 8.73
CA ARG A 563 -17.27 -15.79 9.08
C ARG A 563 -17.26 -14.46 9.79
N ALA A 564 -16.30 -14.22 10.71
CA ALA A 564 -16.13 -12.90 11.34
C ALA A 564 -15.80 -11.83 10.29
N HIS A 565 -14.93 -12.15 9.35
CA HIS A 565 -14.58 -11.30 8.22
C HIS A 565 -15.83 -10.96 7.36
N MET A 566 -16.65 -11.97 7.05
CA MET A 566 -17.86 -11.78 6.25
C MET A 566 -19.00 -11.09 7.01
N THR A 567 -19.05 -11.17 8.33
CA THR A 567 -20.02 -10.39 9.13
C THR A 567 -19.87 -8.89 8.84
N LEU A 568 -18.64 -8.40 8.70
CA LEU A 568 -18.32 -7.00 8.40
C LEU A 568 -18.29 -6.68 6.89
N PHE A 569 -18.69 -7.61 6.03
CA PHE A 569 -18.57 -7.44 4.57
C PHE A 569 -19.25 -6.15 4.06
N PRO A 570 -20.50 -5.80 4.42
CA PRO A 570 -21.12 -4.54 3.93
C PRO A 570 -20.31 -3.30 4.31
N TYR A 571 -19.78 -3.28 5.53
CA TYR A 571 -18.90 -2.20 5.99
C TYR A 571 -17.57 -2.18 5.22
N ARG A 572 -16.87 -3.31 5.09
CA ARG A 572 -15.60 -3.40 4.38
C ARG A 572 -15.75 -3.08 2.88
N ALA A 573 -16.79 -3.58 2.24
CA ALA A 573 -17.08 -3.27 0.84
C ALA A 573 -17.32 -1.78 0.62
N GLY A 574 -18.03 -1.10 1.54
CA GLY A 574 -18.21 0.35 1.51
C GLY A 574 -16.87 1.09 1.70
N LEU A 575 -15.98 0.61 2.58
CA LEU A 575 -14.63 1.18 2.73
C LEU A 575 -13.78 0.97 1.48
N ALA A 576 -13.85 -0.21 0.83
CA ALA A 576 -13.14 -0.49 -0.43
C ALA A 576 -13.65 0.40 -1.59
N ALA A 577 -14.97 0.62 -1.66
CA ALA A 577 -15.54 1.57 -2.62
C ALA A 577 -15.06 3.01 -2.36
N ARG A 578 -15.02 3.44 -1.09
CA ARG A 578 -14.47 4.74 -0.68
C ARG A 578 -12.98 4.86 -1.07
N ALA A 579 -12.21 3.78 -0.93
CA ALA A 579 -10.80 3.78 -1.33
C ALA A 579 -10.63 4.00 -2.84
N ALA A 580 -11.42 3.33 -3.68
CA ALA A 580 -11.39 3.53 -5.12
C ALA A 580 -11.94 4.93 -5.54
N ASP A 581 -13.04 5.39 -4.93
CA ASP A 581 -13.71 6.62 -5.34
C ASP A 581 -13.05 7.89 -4.79
N ALA A 582 -12.58 7.82 -3.53
CA ALA A 582 -12.02 8.96 -2.81
C ALA A 582 -10.54 8.82 -2.45
N GLY A 583 -9.90 7.66 -2.69
CA GLY A 583 -8.50 7.41 -2.34
C GLY A 583 -8.25 7.36 -0.82
N ILE A 584 -9.28 7.11 -0.01
CA ILE A 584 -9.15 7.00 1.44
C ILE A 584 -9.03 5.52 1.79
N PRO A 585 -7.91 5.05 2.34
CA PRO A 585 -7.66 3.65 2.64
C PRO A 585 -8.68 3.00 3.57
N MET A 586 -8.80 1.67 3.52
CA MET A 586 -9.63 0.90 4.43
C MET A 586 -9.03 0.84 5.84
N VAL A 587 -7.70 0.73 5.94
CA VAL A 587 -6.96 0.85 7.20
C VAL A 587 -6.51 2.30 7.37
N GLU A 588 -6.72 2.85 8.55
CA GLU A 588 -6.39 4.24 8.87
C GLU A 588 -5.53 4.31 10.14
N PRO A 589 -4.56 5.23 10.23
CA PRO A 589 -3.90 5.57 11.49
C PRO A 589 -4.94 6.03 12.53
N THR A 590 -4.75 5.67 13.79
CA THR A 590 -5.69 6.04 14.87
C THR A 590 -5.85 7.57 14.99
N ALA A 591 -4.78 8.31 14.77
CA ALA A 591 -4.74 9.77 14.84
C ALA A 591 -5.65 10.47 13.80
N TRP A 592 -6.05 9.80 12.72
CA TRP A 592 -7.00 10.37 11.74
C TRP A 592 -8.42 10.52 12.30
N SER A 593 -8.81 9.62 13.21
CA SER A 593 -10.13 9.64 13.85
C SER A 593 -10.10 10.29 15.22
N PHE A 594 -8.94 10.28 15.89
CA PHE A 594 -8.78 10.72 17.28
C PHE A 594 -7.62 11.72 17.40
N PRO A 595 -7.88 13.02 17.19
CA PRO A 595 -6.85 14.04 17.34
C PRO A 595 -6.19 14.00 18.72
N GLY A 596 -4.85 13.98 18.74
CA GLY A 596 -4.04 13.82 19.96
C GLY A 596 -3.49 12.41 20.17
N GLU A 597 -3.92 11.41 19.39
CA GLU A 597 -3.18 10.16 19.29
C GLU A 597 -1.83 10.39 18.58
N PRO A 598 -0.78 9.64 18.95
CA PRO A 598 0.52 9.73 18.31
C PRO A 598 0.47 9.25 16.87
N TRP A 599 1.27 9.87 16.00
CA TRP A 599 1.37 9.49 14.58
C TRP A 599 2.10 8.16 14.37
N ASP A 600 2.92 7.76 15.33
CA ASP A 600 3.71 6.54 15.40
C ASP A 600 3.04 5.42 16.22
N ARG A 601 1.73 5.43 16.35
CA ARG A 601 1.03 4.35 17.03
C ARG A 601 1.03 3.09 16.16
N LEU A 602 1.84 2.08 16.55
CA LEU A 602 2.10 0.85 15.80
C LEU A 602 1.46 -0.41 16.39
N ASP A 603 0.72 -0.27 17.49
CA ASP A 603 0.13 -1.41 18.22
C ASP A 603 -1.33 -1.68 17.86
N ALA A 604 -1.95 -0.81 17.06
CA ALA A 604 -3.33 -0.91 16.61
C ALA A 604 -3.57 -0.02 15.39
N TRP A 605 -4.57 -0.37 14.60
CA TRP A 605 -5.10 0.49 13.52
C TRP A 605 -6.60 0.68 13.61
N MET A 606 -7.11 1.64 12.88
CA MET A 606 -8.55 1.74 12.61
C MET A 606 -8.89 1.01 11.32
N LEU A 607 -9.89 0.12 11.34
CA LEU A 607 -10.55 -0.36 10.13
C LEU A 607 -11.71 0.61 9.84
N GLY A 608 -11.49 1.49 8.86
CA GLY A 608 -12.31 2.68 8.67
C GLY A 608 -12.36 3.54 9.94
N PRO A 609 -13.31 4.47 10.06
CA PRO A 609 -13.39 5.37 11.22
C PRO A 609 -13.98 4.71 12.48
N SER A 610 -14.48 3.47 12.40
CA SER A 610 -15.37 2.92 13.42
C SER A 610 -14.79 1.78 14.26
N LEU A 611 -13.83 0.99 13.76
CA LEU A 611 -13.31 -0.17 14.47
C LEU A 611 -11.81 -0.04 14.76
N LEU A 612 -11.46 -0.02 16.05
CA LEU A 612 -10.06 -0.15 16.48
C LEU A 612 -9.71 -1.64 16.56
N VAL A 613 -8.69 -2.06 15.86
CA VAL A 613 -8.16 -3.44 15.81
C VAL A 613 -6.81 -3.47 16.52
N ALA A 614 -6.70 -4.24 17.59
CA ALA A 614 -5.51 -4.29 18.45
C ALA A 614 -5.03 -5.74 18.63
N PRO A 615 -4.27 -6.30 17.67
CA PRO A 615 -3.87 -7.71 17.68
C PRO A 615 -2.93 -8.03 18.86
N VAL A 616 -2.97 -9.28 19.32
CA VAL A 616 -1.97 -9.84 20.24
C VAL A 616 -0.78 -10.29 19.39
N VAL A 617 0.31 -9.57 19.48
CA VAL A 617 1.51 -9.77 18.65
C VAL A 617 2.71 -10.35 19.41
N THR A 618 2.48 -10.86 20.62
CA THR A 618 3.49 -11.47 21.48
C THR A 618 3.13 -12.94 21.69
N ALA A 619 4.12 -13.82 21.55
CA ALA A 619 3.95 -15.26 21.76
C ALA A 619 3.59 -15.56 23.22
N ASP A 620 2.85 -16.65 23.42
CA ASP A 620 2.42 -17.18 24.75
C ASP A 620 1.60 -16.19 25.60
N ALA A 621 1.13 -15.07 25.03
CA ALA A 621 0.30 -14.10 25.74
C ALA A 621 -1.17 -14.56 25.76
N ASP A 622 -1.86 -14.32 26.87
CA ASP A 622 -3.29 -14.60 27.07
C ASP A 622 -4.18 -13.35 26.86
N GLY A 623 -3.61 -12.30 26.31
CA GLY A 623 -4.23 -11.02 26.02
C GLY A 623 -3.20 -9.89 25.93
N ARG A 624 -3.67 -8.65 25.98
CA ARG A 624 -2.79 -7.47 25.97
C ARG A 624 -3.44 -6.25 26.61
N ASP A 625 -2.63 -5.28 27.00
CA ASP A 625 -3.10 -3.94 27.32
C ASP A 625 -3.43 -3.17 26.04
N VAL A 626 -4.56 -2.47 26.01
CA VAL A 626 -4.99 -1.60 24.93
C VAL A 626 -5.33 -0.22 25.48
N ALA A 627 -4.65 0.80 24.99
CA ALA A 627 -5.02 2.19 25.21
C ALA A 627 -6.10 2.57 24.19
N LEU A 628 -7.33 2.77 24.64
CA LEU A 628 -8.40 3.29 23.80
C LEU A 628 -8.24 4.80 23.66
N PRO A 629 -8.31 5.37 22.43
CA PRO A 629 -8.24 6.81 22.21
C PRO A 629 -9.23 7.60 23.06
N ALA A 630 -8.79 8.75 23.55
CA ALA A 630 -9.64 9.65 24.32
C ALA A 630 -10.83 10.12 23.48
N SER A 631 -12.04 10.00 24.03
CA SER A 631 -13.27 10.37 23.34
C SER A 631 -14.35 10.82 24.32
N ASN A 632 -15.36 11.53 23.83
CA ASN A 632 -16.52 11.95 24.65
C ASN A 632 -17.64 10.90 24.71
N GLY A 633 -17.36 9.64 24.38
CA GLY A 633 -18.35 8.57 24.33
C GLY A 633 -17.79 7.25 24.87
N THR A 634 -18.65 6.24 24.90
CA THR A 634 -18.33 4.89 25.35
C THR A 634 -17.76 4.07 24.21
N TRP A 635 -16.64 3.37 24.45
CA TRP A 635 -16.14 2.31 23.60
C TRP A 635 -16.82 0.99 23.91
N TYR A 636 -17.02 0.15 22.92
CA TYR A 636 -17.66 -1.16 23.08
C TYR A 636 -16.77 -2.25 22.54
N ARG A 637 -16.66 -3.38 23.26
CA ARG A 637 -16.00 -4.58 22.78
C ARG A 637 -16.79 -5.13 21.57
N TRP A 638 -16.12 -5.33 20.45
CA TRP A 638 -16.73 -5.99 19.28
C TRP A 638 -16.50 -7.50 19.33
N PRO A 639 -17.46 -8.38 18.96
CA PRO A 639 -18.84 -8.06 18.56
C PRO A 639 -19.86 -8.08 19.73
N SER A 640 -19.44 -8.29 20.96
CA SER A 640 -20.35 -8.45 22.12
C SER A 640 -21.15 -7.18 22.46
N LEU A 641 -20.65 -6.00 22.04
CA LEU A 641 -21.18 -4.69 22.34
C LEU A 641 -21.26 -4.39 23.86
N GLU A 642 -20.40 -5.00 24.66
CA GLU A 642 -20.20 -4.69 26.07
C GLU A 642 -19.38 -3.39 26.21
N PRO A 643 -19.81 -2.45 27.06
CA PRO A 643 -19.02 -1.25 27.35
C PRO A 643 -17.64 -1.61 27.87
N THR A 644 -16.63 -0.86 27.43
CA THR A 644 -15.23 -1.15 27.78
C THR A 644 -14.41 0.12 27.96
N THR A 645 -13.23 -0.02 28.55
CA THR A 645 -12.26 1.05 28.80
C THR A 645 -10.84 0.56 28.48
N SER A 646 -9.89 1.48 28.44
CA SER A 646 -8.46 1.13 28.36
C SER A 646 -8.05 0.18 29.50
N GLY A 647 -7.12 -0.72 29.21
CA GLY A 647 -6.58 -1.69 30.14
C GLY A 647 -6.32 -3.05 29.48
N TYR A 648 -6.15 -4.07 30.31
CA TYR A 648 -5.89 -5.42 29.86
C TYR A 648 -7.16 -6.07 29.29
N HIS A 649 -7.02 -6.66 28.10
CA HIS A 649 -8.06 -7.40 27.40
C HIS A 649 -7.57 -8.82 27.12
N ALA A 650 -8.18 -9.79 27.79
CA ALA A 650 -7.91 -11.20 27.53
C ALA A 650 -8.32 -11.58 26.09
N ALA A 651 -7.50 -12.41 25.46
CA ALA A 651 -7.75 -12.95 24.12
C ALA A 651 -6.95 -14.26 23.93
N GLY A 652 -7.65 -15.35 23.74
CA GLY A 652 -7.05 -16.62 23.35
C GLY A 652 -6.48 -16.57 21.92
N TRP A 653 -5.88 -17.66 21.46
CA TRP A 653 -5.21 -17.68 20.13
C TRP A 653 -6.16 -17.39 18.97
N THR A 654 -7.43 -17.78 19.09
CA THR A 654 -8.47 -17.53 18.06
C THR A 654 -9.31 -16.28 18.34
N GLU A 655 -8.85 -15.40 19.23
CA GLU A 655 -9.52 -14.16 19.60
C GLU A 655 -8.61 -12.96 19.39
N ILE A 656 -9.20 -11.80 19.11
CA ILE A 656 -8.51 -10.54 18.92
C ILE A 656 -9.28 -9.41 19.63
N PRO A 657 -8.62 -8.50 20.38
CA PRO A 657 -9.23 -7.28 20.86
C PRO A 657 -9.63 -6.35 19.71
N VAL A 658 -10.94 -6.18 19.52
CA VAL A 658 -11.52 -5.22 18.58
C VAL A 658 -12.56 -4.37 19.28
N PHE A 659 -12.59 -3.09 18.97
CA PHE A 659 -13.43 -2.13 19.70
C PHE A 659 -14.19 -1.24 18.73
N LEU A 660 -15.49 -1.10 18.97
CA LEU A 660 -16.35 -0.17 18.27
C LEU A 660 -16.23 1.22 18.92
N ALA A 661 -15.87 2.19 18.11
CA ALA A 661 -15.68 3.57 18.55
C ALA A 661 -17.00 4.27 18.90
N PRO A 662 -16.97 5.30 19.75
CA PRO A 662 -18.10 6.22 19.89
C PRO A 662 -18.47 6.90 18.57
N ASP A 663 -19.75 7.26 18.42
CA ASP A 663 -20.27 7.92 17.22
C ASP A 663 -20.12 7.09 15.92
N SER A 664 -20.18 5.76 16.03
CA SER A 664 -20.08 4.82 14.91
C SER A 664 -21.43 4.39 14.35
N LEU A 665 -21.44 4.02 13.07
CA LEU A 665 -22.53 3.28 12.42
C LEU A 665 -21.90 2.27 11.47
N ILE A 666 -22.16 0.97 11.72
CA ILE A 666 -21.60 -0.14 10.96
C ILE A 666 -22.73 -1.02 10.43
N PRO A 667 -22.87 -1.18 9.10
CA PRO A 667 -23.72 -2.22 8.54
C PRO A 667 -23.02 -3.58 8.56
N THR A 668 -23.76 -4.63 8.93
CA THR A 668 -23.27 -6.02 8.95
C THR A 668 -24.26 -6.95 8.27
N PHE A 669 -23.81 -8.09 7.78
CA PHE A 669 -24.68 -9.16 7.35
C PHE A 669 -25.37 -9.84 8.55
N ASP A 670 -26.65 -10.16 8.42
CA ASP A 670 -27.39 -11.03 9.32
C ASP A 670 -27.30 -12.49 8.89
N ILE A 671 -27.38 -12.72 7.58
CA ILE A 671 -27.23 -14.01 6.93
C ILE A 671 -25.84 -14.03 6.31
N LEU A 672 -24.97 -14.92 6.81
CA LEU A 672 -23.61 -15.02 6.31
C LEU A 672 -23.57 -15.83 5.03
N PRO A 673 -23.01 -15.27 3.93
CA PRO A 673 -22.86 -16.03 2.69
C PRO A 673 -21.78 -17.10 2.83
N ASP A 674 -21.98 -18.23 2.15
CA ASP A 674 -20.95 -19.23 1.92
C ASP A 674 -20.01 -18.81 0.77
N THR A 675 -20.49 -17.92 -0.10
CA THR A 675 -19.74 -17.35 -1.22
C THR A 675 -20.29 -15.99 -1.62
N MET A 676 -19.43 -15.12 -2.18
CA MET A 676 -19.81 -13.82 -2.77
C MET A 676 -19.92 -13.88 -4.30
N ASP A 677 -19.75 -15.05 -4.90
CA ASP A 677 -19.98 -15.30 -6.32
C ASP A 677 -21.06 -16.39 -6.48
N PRO A 678 -21.93 -16.34 -7.50
CA PRO A 678 -22.96 -17.33 -7.68
C PRO A 678 -22.37 -18.76 -7.76
N ALA A 679 -22.85 -19.64 -6.91
CA ALA A 679 -22.53 -21.06 -6.96
C ALA A 679 -23.55 -21.86 -7.77
N ALA A 680 -23.13 -22.96 -8.40
CA ALA A 680 -24.00 -23.83 -9.15
C ALA A 680 -25.00 -24.60 -8.24
N ASP A 681 -24.62 -24.91 -7.00
CA ASP A 681 -25.46 -25.60 -6.03
C ASP A 681 -26.25 -24.58 -5.19
N PRO A 682 -27.58 -24.55 -5.27
CA PRO A 682 -28.43 -23.67 -4.50
C PRO A 682 -28.45 -23.95 -2.98
N ALA A 683 -27.79 -24.99 -2.51
CA ALA A 683 -27.60 -25.25 -1.07
C ALA A 683 -26.60 -24.27 -0.41
N TRP A 684 -25.76 -23.60 -1.19
CA TRP A 684 -24.86 -22.58 -0.69
C TRP A 684 -25.58 -21.23 -0.62
N ILE A 685 -25.41 -20.54 0.51
CA ILE A 685 -25.92 -19.18 0.70
C ILE A 685 -25.09 -18.22 -0.16
N GLY A 686 -25.73 -17.63 -1.14
CA GLY A 686 -25.12 -16.70 -2.08
C GLY A 686 -25.22 -15.23 -1.64
N PRO A 687 -24.68 -14.32 -2.46
CA PRO A 687 -24.73 -12.89 -2.18
C PRO A 687 -26.16 -12.31 -2.13
N GLU A 688 -27.09 -12.83 -2.95
CA GLU A 688 -28.48 -12.37 -2.98
C GLU A 688 -29.22 -12.69 -1.68
N ASP A 689 -28.99 -13.89 -1.09
CA ASP A 689 -29.58 -14.29 0.18
C ASP A 689 -29.05 -13.43 1.33
N ALA A 690 -27.72 -13.17 1.35
CA ALA A 690 -27.07 -12.33 2.34
C ALA A 690 -27.49 -10.86 2.23
N ASP A 691 -27.82 -10.40 1.02
CA ASP A 691 -28.19 -9.02 0.74
C ASP A 691 -29.61 -8.66 1.20
N ALA A 692 -30.44 -9.64 1.50
CA ALA A 692 -31.85 -9.44 1.91
C ALA A 692 -32.01 -8.68 3.23
N SER A 693 -30.99 -8.69 4.10
CA SER A 693 -31.06 -8.04 5.41
C SER A 693 -29.73 -7.43 5.86
N ARG A 694 -29.82 -6.47 6.80
CA ARG A 694 -28.68 -5.81 7.44
C ARG A 694 -28.94 -5.59 8.92
N THR A 695 -27.94 -5.84 9.77
CA THR A 695 -27.90 -5.24 11.10
C THR A 695 -27.07 -3.95 11.06
N LEU A 696 -27.65 -2.86 11.47
CA LEU A 696 -27.00 -1.55 11.65
C LEU A 696 -26.63 -1.39 13.12
N VAL A 697 -25.35 -1.46 13.45
CA VAL A 697 -24.87 -1.21 14.82
C VAL A 697 -24.48 0.26 14.92
N ALA A 698 -25.14 1.00 15.78
CA ALA A 698 -24.90 2.43 15.98
C ALA A 698 -24.62 2.76 17.45
N THR A 699 -23.61 3.63 17.67
CA THR A 699 -23.27 4.14 18.99
C THR A 699 -23.61 5.62 19.11
N ARG A 700 -23.86 6.07 20.27
CA ARG A 700 -24.17 7.45 20.72
C ARG A 700 -24.84 8.37 19.67
N ARG A 701 -24.13 8.88 18.67
CA ARG A 701 -24.66 9.76 17.60
C ARG A 701 -24.77 9.05 16.27
N GLY A 702 -24.11 7.88 16.14
CA GLY A 702 -23.90 7.26 14.85
C GLY A 702 -22.99 8.09 13.93
N ALA A 703 -22.79 7.61 12.73
CA ALA A 703 -22.07 8.29 11.68
C ALA A 703 -22.80 8.16 10.36
N ALA A 704 -22.47 8.95 9.36
CA ALA A 704 -22.89 8.69 7.99
C ALA A 704 -22.02 7.58 7.41
N PHE A 705 -22.64 6.70 6.63
CA PHE A 705 -21.92 5.62 5.94
C PHE A 705 -22.60 5.31 4.60
N VAL A 706 -21.81 4.88 3.61
CA VAL A 706 -22.31 4.46 2.30
C VAL A 706 -21.75 3.08 1.97
N GLU A 707 -22.61 2.11 1.69
CA GLU A 707 -22.22 0.79 1.19
C GLU A 707 -21.75 0.86 -0.28
N ALA A 708 -21.10 -0.20 -0.75
CA ALA A 708 -20.57 -0.29 -2.11
C ALA A 708 -21.67 -0.20 -3.20
N ASP A 709 -22.89 -0.62 -2.90
CA ASP A 709 -24.06 -0.54 -3.81
C ASP A 709 -24.71 0.85 -3.84
N GLY A 710 -24.20 1.82 -3.05
CA GLY A 710 -24.74 3.17 -2.92
C GLY A 710 -25.80 3.33 -1.82
N THR A 711 -26.14 2.27 -1.06
CA THR A 711 -27.03 2.43 0.10
C THR A 711 -26.40 3.38 1.12
N ALA A 712 -27.07 4.50 1.36
CA ALA A 712 -26.60 5.56 2.26
C ALA A 712 -27.34 5.51 3.59
N TYR A 713 -26.59 5.69 4.67
CA TYR A 713 -27.07 5.79 6.05
C TYR A 713 -26.69 7.15 6.64
N THR A 714 -27.66 7.85 7.19
CA THR A 714 -27.44 9.13 7.89
C THR A 714 -28.07 9.09 9.28
N ALA A 715 -27.26 9.13 10.29
CA ALA A 715 -27.73 9.11 11.68
C ALA A 715 -28.09 10.52 12.17
N GLN A 716 -29.17 10.63 12.95
CA GLN A 716 -29.66 11.86 13.54
C GLN A 716 -30.09 11.62 15.00
N GLY A 717 -29.89 12.62 15.84
CA GLY A 717 -30.22 12.52 17.28
C GLY A 717 -29.05 11.99 18.09
N THR A 718 -29.37 11.46 19.28
CA THR A 718 -28.35 10.91 20.20
C THR A 718 -28.95 9.72 20.93
N ALA A 719 -28.25 8.59 20.93
CA ALA A 719 -28.63 7.42 21.69
C ALA A 719 -28.58 7.72 23.19
N THR A 720 -29.66 7.48 23.90
CA THR A 720 -29.78 7.72 25.35
C THR A 720 -29.97 6.42 26.13
N VAL A 721 -30.44 5.36 25.46
CA VAL A 721 -30.64 4.03 26.03
C VAL A 721 -30.30 2.97 24.98
N ALA A 722 -29.84 1.81 25.42
CA ALA A 722 -29.67 0.64 24.56
C ALA A 722 -31.06 0.19 24.05
N ALA A 723 -31.21 0.03 22.75
CA ALA A 723 -32.48 -0.33 22.11
C ALA A 723 -32.27 -0.98 20.76
N GLU A 724 -33.32 -1.65 20.27
CA GLU A 724 -33.36 -2.26 18.94
C GLU A 724 -34.68 -1.96 18.23
N ALA A 725 -34.65 -1.85 16.92
CA ALA A 725 -35.81 -1.72 16.08
C ALA A 725 -35.60 -2.45 14.74
N THR A 726 -36.65 -2.95 14.14
CA THR A 726 -36.60 -3.62 12.82
C THR A 726 -37.62 -3.01 11.88
N VAL A 727 -37.22 -2.80 10.64
CA VAL A 727 -38.06 -2.26 9.58
C VAL A 727 -37.66 -2.87 8.24
N THR A 728 -38.64 -3.07 7.36
CA THR A 728 -38.37 -3.42 5.96
C THR A 728 -38.73 -2.25 5.08
N LEU A 729 -37.72 -1.73 4.36
CA LEU A 729 -37.89 -0.58 3.48
C LEU A 729 -36.74 -0.50 2.45
N ARG A 730 -36.95 0.26 1.39
CA ARG A 730 -35.94 0.72 0.45
C ARG A 730 -35.34 2.05 0.89
N ALA A 731 -36.20 2.99 1.26
CA ALA A 731 -35.83 4.32 1.75
C ALA A 731 -36.77 4.77 2.84
N GLY A 732 -36.25 5.39 3.89
CA GLY A 732 -37.03 5.88 5.04
C GLY A 732 -36.21 5.83 6.34
N ASP A 733 -36.88 5.90 7.46
CA ASP A 733 -36.28 6.04 8.77
C ASP A 733 -36.50 4.79 9.62
N VAL A 734 -35.48 4.42 10.41
CA VAL A 734 -35.58 3.50 11.54
C VAL A 734 -35.07 4.18 12.81
N SER A 735 -35.83 4.08 13.90
CA SER A 735 -35.49 4.76 15.16
C SER A 735 -35.47 3.80 16.32
N ALA A 736 -34.45 3.94 17.19
CA ALA A 736 -34.33 3.22 18.44
C ALA A 736 -33.54 4.08 19.44
N GLY A 737 -33.87 4.00 20.75
CA GLY A 737 -33.05 4.54 21.84
C GLY A 737 -32.75 6.05 21.78
N GLY A 738 -33.48 6.84 20.99
CA GLY A 738 -33.23 8.27 20.77
C GLY A 738 -32.40 8.58 19.52
N LEU A 739 -31.93 7.56 18.79
CA LEU A 739 -31.24 7.70 17.51
C LEU A 739 -32.18 7.33 16.36
N THR A 740 -32.12 8.08 15.28
CA THR A 740 -32.81 7.78 14.02
C THR A 740 -31.75 7.60 12.94
N VAL A 741 -31.86 6.54 12.14
CA VAL A 741 -31.04 6.33 10.94
C VAL A 741 -31.94 6.45 9.73
N GLN A 742 -31.67 7.43 8.91
CA GLN A 742 -32.25 7.57 7.59
C GLN A 742 -31.50 6.66 6.62
N ILE A 743 -32.24 5.88 5.86
CA ILE A 743 -31.75 4.90 4.89
C ILE A 743 -32.22 5.31 3.52
N ASP A 744 -31.34 5.31 2.53
CA ASP A 744 -31.65 5.49 1.11
C ASP A 744 -30.84 4.48 0.30
N GLY A 745 -31.50 3.50 -0.31
CA GLY A 745 -30.85 2.40 -1.00
C GLY A 745 -31.49 2.02 -2.33
N PRO A 746 -30.77 1.29 -3.19
CA PRO A 746 -31.28 0.83 -4.49
C PRO A 746 -32.33 -0.27 -4.36
N THR A 747 -32.27 -1.07 -3.29
CA THR A 747 -33.13 -2.25 -3.06
C THR A 747 -33.85 -2.20 -1.72
N GLU A 748 -35.00 -2.91 -1.63
CA GLU A 748 -35.70 -3.11 -0.37
C GLU A 748 -34.99 -4.19 0.47
N ARG A 749 -34.72 -3.88 1.75
CA ARG A 749 -34.09 -4.79 2.72
C ARG A 749 -34.78 -4.74 4.07
N THR A 750 -34.61 -5.79 4.85
CA THR A 750 -34.94 -5.74 6.27
C THR A 750 -33.74 -5.22 7.07
N TYR A 751 -33.94 -4.13 7.79
CA TYR A 751 -32.93 -3.49 8.62
C TYR A 751 -33.24 -3.70 10.11
N ARG A 752 -32.26 -4.21 10.86
CA ARG A 752 -32.28 -4.26 12.31
C ARG A 752 -31.32 -3.21 12.84
N LEU A 753 -31.84 -2.17 13.46
CA LEU A 753 -31.02 -1.15 14.13
C LEU A 753 -30.76 -1.55 15.57
N VAL A 754 -29.47 -1.69 15.92
CA VAL A 754 -28.98 -1.98 17.28
C VAL A 754 -28.25 -0.75 17.80
N VAL A 755 -28.78 -0.13 18.83
CA VAL A 755 -28.27 1.13 19.38
C VAL A 755 -27.61 0.90 20.74
N ARG A 756 -26.43 1.53 20.92
CA ARG A 756 -25.70 1.63 22.19
C ARG A 756 -25.44 3.11 22.51
N PRO A 757 -25.71 3.58 23.77
CA PRO A 757 -25.61 5.00 24.15
C PRO A 757 -24.20 5.54 24.27
#